data_96c5c8a6b188945e882cbd966635c94a
#
_entry.id   96c5c8a6b188945e882cbd966635c94a
#
_cell.length_a   1.000
_cell.length_b   1.000
_cell.length_c   1.000
_cell.angle_alpha   90.00
_cell.angle_beta   90.00
_cell.angle_gamma   90.00
#
_symmetry.space_group_name_H-M   'P 1'
#
loop_
_entity.id
_entity.type
_entity.pdbx_description
1 polymer ?
#
loop_
_entity_poly.entity_id
_entity_poly.type
_entity_poly.pdbx_seq_one_letter_code
_entity_poly.pdbx_strand_id
1 'polypeptide(L)'
;MGPVFLKYLLFCIVLFSFGIRLEAQTLSSTNTVEEGALGKRAGDEVVRLQQVEVEADYDVQTRLPFLPDVEGTRINAGKRTSNIDAHYLPEVKDDNWRQITATTPGLVVPEETTPLTSMAYRGFDPHRLQSFQVLEDGIPIQADMIGYPEAYYLPPTYPMETMEFIRGGAALMYGPQPAGAINFVMRKPPTDKKFTAESVTLGGSFDYISSFNSVGGTVDQVGYYGWFNHRQSQGFREANSQYDLNNGNLTLALDAETKHRWYFKLNGYEECHGEPGGLRLNNDTARTPVNYNEDRNATSRFNDQFELSRYAVSAIHESEFEEDLFFSYRVWFDYYRRWSRRQEGGGFGTLPISQTTQIETQQFYTWGMEPRWRWDWDMGGESQTLTAGFMVYNTTSPRTDKQGLTPTSNTGQIRNQSDRSVWYAPFFVENKFTVGDLSVVPGFRMENIWQSVDETINQSKFAAGQPIGTQTQNNFVPLIGLGLEYALPQEMAMYANVSEAYRPPTFAQAVPTGPNLRVSGNLQEGTVWNYEAGCRGTPTEWLTFDTSGFCVDYSNQIGETAVGGINTVSNSGRSRVYGWDLLFQVDLVGIADGIAHQQMGWGDLQDGKTAGWSKEYGALFFYTALTLQNGNFINGPNDGKTPQYLSNYVYKTGLVYDWQSKVKASFLGTYVGHSYASDNNLTGSDSRFIPAYNVWDLTLEAKLWNEYVSVVAGVNNLFNKQYYSRIRGDGIDPAMPRNWYGGLKIIF
;
A
#
# COMPACT_ATOMS: atom_id res chain seq x y z
N MET A 1 17.14 -3.21 -22.91
CA MET A 1 17.98 -3.55 -21.74
C MET A 1 19.25 -2.72 -21.82
N GLY A 2 19.43 -1.76 -20.91
CA GLY A 2 20.62 -0.93 -20.91
C GLY A 2 21.85 -1.72 -20.43
N PRO A 3 23.03 -1.41 -20.93
CA PRO A 3 24.28 -2.16 -20.65
C PRO A 3 24.70 -2.14 -19.17
N VAL A 4 24.06 -1.33 -18.35
CA VAL A 4 24.32 -1.20 -16.90
C VAL A 4 23.65 -2.35 -16.12
N PHE A 5 22.43 -2.71 -16.48
CA PHE A 5 21.68 -3.80 -15.80
C PHE A 5 22.35 -5.17 -16.04
N LEU A 6 22.86 -5.39 -17.26
CA LEU A 6 23.57 -6.63 -17.59
C LEU A 6 24.88 -6.80 -16.77
N LYS A 7 25.55 -5.69 -16.38
CA LYS A 7 26.75 -5.75 -15.53
C LYS A 7 26.42 -6.11 -14.08
N TYR A 8 25.31 -5.64 -13.54
CA TYR A 8 24.91 -5.94 -12.15
C TYR A 8 24.21 -7.30 -12.05
N LEU A 9 23.45 -7.71 -13.06
CA LEU A 9 22.90 -9.07 -13.16
C LEU A 9 24.02 -10.12 -13.28
N LEU A 10 25.07 -9.84 -14.07
CA LEU A 10 26.26 -10.68 -14.15
C LEU A 10 27.03 -10.72 -12.82
N PHE A 11 27.06 -9.63 -12.05
CA PHE A 11 27.68 -9.60 -10.72
C PHE A 11 26.90 -10.45 -9.70
N CYS A 12 25.56 -10.41 -9.73
CA CYS A 12 24.72 -11.29 -8.92
C CYS A 12 24.82 -12.76 -9.36
N ILE A 13 24.88 -13.06 -10.67
CA ILE A 13 25.04 -14.42 -11.19
C ILE A 13 26.43 -14.96 -10.87
N VAL A 14 27.47 -14.13 -10.89
CA VAL A 14 28.84 -14.54 -10.52
C VAL A 14 28.93 -14.82 -9.01
N LEU A 15 28.23 -14.09 -8.14
CA LEU A 15 28.12 -14.41 -6.71
C LEU A 15 27.36 -15.74 -6.48
N PHE A 16 26.34 -16.04 -7.30
CA PHE A 16 25.61 -17.31 -7.25
C PHE A 16 26.42 -18.50 -7.82
N SER A 17 27.33 -18.25 -8.77
CA SER A 17 28.13 -19.32 -9.42
C SER A 17 29.33 -19.78 -8.58
N PHE A 18 29.75 -19.03 -7.56
CA PHE A 18 30.87 -19.39 -6.69
C PHE A 18 30.49 -20.19 -5.43
N GLY A 19 29.18 -20.38 -5.16
CA GLY A 19 28.67 -21.02 -3.94
C GLY A 19 28.18 -22.46 -4.05
N ILE A 20 28.05 -23.06 -5.24
CA ILE A 20 27.49 -24.41 -5.38
C ILE A 20 28.47 -25.37 -6.03
N ARG A 21 29.46 -25.81 -5.25
CA ARG A 21 30.02 -27.15 -5.35
C ARG A 21 29.77 -27.85 -4.03
N LEU A 22 28.57 -28.36 -3.86
CA LEU A 22 28.25 -29.34 -2.82
C LEU A 22 28.52 -30.72 -3.43
N GLU A 23 29.61 -31.33 -2.98
CA GLU A 23 29.87 -32.76 -3.20
C GLU A 23 28.77 -33.52 -2.42
N ALA A 24 27.95 -34.27 -3.14
CA ALA A 24 27.06 -35.26 -2.58
C ALA A 24 27.91 -36.42 -2.02
N GLN A 25 28.24 -36.36 -0.72
CA GLN A 25 28.69 -37.55 0.00
C GLN A 25 27.47 -38.32 0.48
N THR A 26 27.19 -39.41 -0.20
CA THR A 26 26.31 -40.47 0.28
C THR A 26 26.89 -41.08 1.56
N LEU A 27 26.32 -40.72 2.70
CA LEU A 27 26.54 -41.46 3.95
C LEU A 27 25.52 -42.60 4.04
N SER A 28 25.94 -43.78 3.62
CA SER A 28 25.30 -45.02 4.03
C SER A 28 25.93 -45.42 5.40
N SER A 29 25.15 -45.31 6.47
CA SER A 29 25.53 -45.92 7.75
C SER A 29 24.61 -47.10 8.03
N THR A 30 25.09 -48.29 7.71
CA THR A 30 24.61 -49.52 8.30
C THR A 30 25.28 -49.64 9.71
N ASN A 31 24.52 -49.46 10.75
CA ASN A 31 24.91 -49.83 12.10
C ASN A 31 24.40 -51.23 12.39
N THR A 32 25.29 -52.20 12.31
CA THR A 32 25.17 -53.52 12.96
C THR A 32 25.39 -53.37 14.45
N VAL A 33 24.43 -53.79 15.25
CA VAL A 33 24.53 -53.90 16.70
C VAL A 33 25.19 -55.22 17.03
N GLU A 34 26.40 -55.17 17.69
CA GLU A 34 26.96 -56.33 18.36
C GLU A 34 26.38 -56.46 19.78
N GLU A 35 25.82 -57.62 20.10
CA GLU A 35 25.49 -58.06 21.46
C GLU A 35 26.75 -58.32 22.27
N GLY A 36 26.91 -57.64 23.37
CA GLY A 36 27.92 -57.89 24.37
C GLY A 36 27.37 -57.88 25.79
N ALA A 37 27.50 -58.98 26.48
CA ALA A 37 26.78 -59.37 27.70
C ALA A 37 27.21 -58.69 29.00
N LEU A 38 26.26 -58.63 29.94
CA LEU A 38 26.37 -58.78 31.40
C LEU A 38 26.93 -57.64 32.27
N GLY A 39 26.02 -57.12 33.10
CA GLY A 39 26.34 -56.38 34.32
C GLY A 39 25.08 -55.87 35.02
N LYS A 40 24.41 -56.73 35.82
CA LYS A 40 23.33 -56.30 36.73
C LYS A 40 23.85 -55.34 37.79
N ARG A 41 23.29 -54.13 37.88
CA ARG A 41 23.15 -53.37 39.12
C ARG A 41 21.70 -52.82 39.20
N ALA A 42 21.17 -53.02 40.42
CA ALA A 42 19.80 -52.65 40.77
C ALA A 42 19.65 -51.13 40.89
N GLY A 43 18.52 -50.62 40.43
CA GLY A 43 17.95 -49.37 40.90
C GLY A 43 18.13 -48.14 39.99
N ASP A 44 17.82 -48.22 38.70
CA ASP A 44 17.48 -47.02 37.90
C ASP A 44 16.15 -47.28 37.22
N GLU A 45 15.12 -46.63 37.70
CA GLU A 45 13.85 -46.47 37.04
C GLU A 45 14.10 -45.66 35.76
N VAL A 46 14.05 -46.34 34.62
CA VAL A 46 14.07 -45.67 33.33
C VAL A 46 12.75 -44.90 33.19
N VAL A 47 12.77 -43.64 33.55
CA VAL A 47 11.69 -42.70 33.18
C VAL A 47 11.73 -42.61 31.68
N ARG A 48 10.86 -43.37 31.00
CA ARG A 48 10.50 -43.11 29.61
C ARG A 48 9.78 -41.76 29.60
N LEU A 49 10.50 -40.71 29.21
CA LEU A 49 9.84 -39.48 28.78
C LEU A 49 8.84 -39.88 27.69
N GLN A 50 7.56 -39.74 27.96
CA GLN A 50 6.55 -39.76 26.92
C GLN A 50 7.02 -38.78 25.86
N GLN A 51 7.09 -39.25 24.62
CA GLN A 51 7.25 -38.40 23.48
C GLN A 51 6.06 -37.43 23.53
N VAL A 52 6.28 -36.21 23.97
CA VAL A 52 5.31 -35.14 23.86
C VAL A 52 5.31 -34.86 22.37
N GLU A 53 4.38 -35.45 21.64
CA GLU A 53 3.93 -34.90 20.37
C GLU A 53 3.39 -33.52 20.73
N VAL A 54 4.18 -32.49 20.50
CA VAL A 54 3.67 -31.14 20.39
C VAL A 54 2.87 -31.14 19.09
N GLU A 55 1.60 -31.56 19.17
CA GLU A 55 0.63 -31.11 18.18
C GLU A 55 0.71 -29.59 18.27
N ALA A 56 1.30 -28.95 17.26
CA ALA A 56 1.14 -27.53 17.10
C ALA A 56 -0.37 -27.33 17.01
N ASP A 57 -0.95 -26.76 18.06
CA ASP A 57 -2.32 -26.27 17.98
C ASP A 57 -2.36 -25.40 16.74
N TYR A 58 -3.17 -25.81 15.78
CA TYR A 58 -3.41 -25.05 14.57
C TYR A 58 -4.28 -23.87 14.99
N ASP A 59 -3.60 -22.90 15.59
CA ASP A 59 -4.18 -21.61 15.93
C ASP A 59 -4.39 -20.89 14.59
N VAL A 60 -5.63 -20.90 14.12
CA VAL A 60 -6.10 -19.99 13.07
C VAL A 60 -6.15 -18.60 13.71
N GLN A 61 -5.02 -18.15 14.25
CA GLN A 61 -4.86 -16.76 14.66
C GLN A 61 -4.76 -15.95 13.38
N THR A 62 -5.93 -15.68 12.82
CA THR A 62 -6.06 -14.52 11.95
C THR A 62 -5.54 -13.34 12.75
N ARG A 63 -4.48 -12.69 12.25
CA ARG A 63 -3.99 -11.46 12.86
C ARG A 63 -5.15 -10.51 13.07
N LEU A 64 -5.20 -9.86 14.22
CA LEU A 64 -6.24 -8.86 14.49
C LEU A 64 -6.23 -7.82 13.38
N PRO A 65 -7.41 -7.39 12.88
CA PRO A 65 -7.49 -6.41 11.80
C PRO A 65 -7.17 -4.98 12.25
N PHE A 66 -6.64 -4.81 13.45
CA PHE A 66 -6.17 -3.55 14.03
C PHE A 66 -4.82 -3.74 14.72
N LEU A 67 -4.05 -2.66 14.78
CA LEU A 67 -2.70 -2.67 15.37
C LEU A 67 -2.78 -2.70 16.92
N PRO A 68 -1.78 -3.29 17.60
CA PRO A 68 -1.67 -3.23 19.06
C PRO A 68 -1.44 -1.80 19.53
N ASP A 69 -1.83 -1.49 20.76
CA ASP A 69 -1.75 -0.15 21.36
C ASP A 69 -0.36 0.48 21.27
N VAL A 70 0.68 -0.32 21.51
CA VAL A 70 2.08 0.07 21.43
C VAL A 70 2.86 -1.01 20.72
N GLU A 71 3.66 -0.64 19.74
CA GLU A 71 4.51 -1.55 19.00
C GLU A 71 5.84 -0.87 18.63
N GLY A 72 6.97 -1.45 19.07
CA GLY A 72 8.29 -0.82 18.89
C GLY A 72 8.29 0.60 19.45
N THR A 73 8.57 1.59 18.60
CA THR A 73 8.55 3.02 18.94
C THR A 73 7.26 3.72 18.48
N ARG A 74 6.13 3.01 18.39
CA ARG A 74 4.86 3.52 17.87
C ARG A 74 3.75 3.39 18.91
N ILE A 75 2.91 4.41 19.04
CA ILE A 75 1.68 4.40 19.85
C ILE A 75 0.49 4.41 18.90
N ASN A 76 -0.33 3.37 18.96
CA ASN A 76 -1.55 3.23 18.16
C ASN A 76 -2.83 3.35 18.99
N ALA A 77 -2.73 3.35 20.32
CA ALA A 77 -3.85 3.55 21.24
C ALA A 77 -4.63 4.84 20.92
N GLY A 78 -5.95 4.80 21.00
CA GLY A 78 -6.82 5.91 20.69
C GLY A 78 -6.89 6.27 19.21
N LYS A 79 -6.30 5.47 18.32
CA LYS A 79 -6.29 5.69 16.86
C LYS A 79 -7.06 4.58 16.17
N ARG A 80 -7.70 4.91 15.07
CA ARG A 80 -8.23 3.89 14.19
C ARG A 80 -7.17 3.40 13.24
N THR A 81 -6.89 2.12 13.28
CA THR A 81 -5.91 1.44 12.45
C THR A 81 -6.54 0.27 11.69
N SER A 82 -5.92 -0.17 10.61
CA SER A 82 -6.18 -1.49 10.02
C SER A 82 -4.85 -2.20 9.86
N ASN A 83 -4.84 -3.48 10.21
CA ASN A 83 -3.76 -4.40 9.98
C ASN A 83 -4.24 -5.45 8.97
N ILE A 84 -3.80 -5.33 7.73
CA ILE A 84 -4.25 -6.15 6.62
C ILE A 84 -3.22 -7.26 6.44
N ASP A 85 -3.57 -8.48 6.85
CA ASP A 85 -2.72 -9.65 6.66
C ASP A 85 -2.68 -10.04 5.17
N ALA A 86 -1.48 -10.06 4.58
CA ALA A 86 -1.30 -10.46 3.20
C ALA A 86 -1.61 -11.95 2.95
N HIS A 87 -1.58 -12.77 4.00
CA HIS A 87 -1.81 -14.22 3.94
C HIS A 87 -3.21 -14.66 4.35
N TYR A 88 -4.07 -13.72 4.73
CA TYR A 88 -5.47 -13.99 5.06
C TYR A 88 -6.25 -14.59 3.88
N LEU A 89 -6.00 -14.08 2.68
CA LEU A 89 -6.60 -14.57 1.44
C LEU A 89 -5.75 -15.67 0.79
N PRO A 90 -6.32 -16.53 -0.08
CA PRO A 90 -5.50 -17.31 -1.00
C PRO A 90 -4.67 -16.40 -1.89
N GLU A 91 -3.60 -16.92 -2.48
CA GLU A 91 -2.70 -16.12 -3.32
C GLU A 91 -3.47 -15.43 -4.46
N VAL A 92 -3.51 -14.13 -4.41
CA VAL A 92 -4.14 -13.30 -5.42
C VAL A 92 -3.12 -12.88 -6.49
N LYS A 93 -3.61 -12.49 -7.65
CA LYS A 93 -2.79 -11.84 -8.66
C LYS A 93 -2.14 -10.59 -8.06
N ASP A 94 -0.82 -10.46 -8.18
CA ASP A 94 0.04 -9.47 -7.51
C ASP A 94 -0.23 -7.99 -7.88
N ASP A 95 -1.27 -7.66 -8.50
CA ASP A 95 -1.70 -6.29 -8.77
C ASP A 95 -3.16 -6.03 -8.33
N ASN A 96 -3.76 -7.00 -7.66
CA ASN A 96 -5.16 -6.90 -7.25
C ASN A 96 -5.30 -6.33 -5.82
N TRP A 97 -4.89 -5.06 -5.65
CA TRP A 97 -5.03 -4.34 -4.39
C TRP A 97 -6.48 -4.25 -3.90
N ARG A 98 -7.48 -4.34 -4.80
CA ARG A 98 -8.89 -4.37 -4.42
C ARG A 98 -9.23 -5.60 -3.58
N GLN A 99 -8.67 -6.77 -3.90
CA GLN A 99 -8.84 -7.98 -3.09
C GLN A 99 -8.05 -7.87 -1.77
N ILE A 100 -6.78 -7.45 -1.82
CA ILE A 100 -5.95 -7.30 -0.61
C ILE A 100 -6.61 -6.38 0.42
N THR A 101 -7.23 -5.29 -0.02
CA THR A 101 -7.91 -4.34 0.87
C THR A 101 -9.38 -4.64 1.11
N ALA A 102 -9.84 -5.86 0.82
CA ALA A 102 -11.26 -6.23 0.88
C ALA A 102 -11.88 -6.03 2.26
N THR A 103 -11.13 -6.25 3.34
CA THR A 103 -11.60 -6.08 4.73
C THR A 103 -11.43 -4.65 5.27
N THR A 104 -11.00 -3.69 4.44
CA THR A 104 -10.74 -2.31 4.90
C THR A 104 -11.90 -1.39 4.52
N PRO A 105 -12.70 -0.88 5.49
CA PRO A 105 -13.78 0.05 5.20
C PRO A 105 -13.27 1.35 4.58
N GLY A 106 -14.02 1.91 3.62
CA GLY A 106 -13.81 3.22 3.03
C GLY A 106 -12.66 3.34 2.03
N LEU A 107 -11.72 2.41 2.01
CA LEU A 107 -10.62 2.43 1.06
C LEU A 107 -11.07 1.83 -0.28
N VAL A 108 -11.03 2.62 -1.34
CA VAL A 108 -11.38 2.20 -2.71
C VAL A 108 -10.12 2.21 -3.56
N VAL A 109 -9.90 1.15 -4.32
CA VAL A 109 -8.84 1.04 -5.33
C VAL A 109 -9.46 1.21 -6.70
N PRO A 110 -9.39 2.40 -7.32
CA PRO A 110 -9.84 2.60 -8.69
C PRO A 110 -9.03 1.74 -9.66
N GLU A 111 -9.72 1.07 -10.56
CA GLU A 111 -9.07 0.25 -11.60
C GLU A 111 -8.37 1.16 -12.62
N GLU A 112 -7.16 0.81 -12.98
CA GLU A 112 -6.36 1.48 -14.00
C GLU A 112 -5.95 0.50 -15.09
N THR A 113 -5.76 1.01 -16.31
CA THR A 113 -5.30 0.20 -17.45
C THR A 113 -3.79 -0.10 -17.33
N THR A 114 -3.05 0.74 -16.61
CA THR A 114 -1.61 0.61 -16.38
C THR A 114 -1.33 -0.17 -15.08
N PRO A 115 -0.12 -0.69 -14.87
CA PRO A 115 0.24 -1.39 -13.62
C PRO A 115 0.36 -0.47 -12.40
N LEU A 116 0.22 0.84 -12.58
CA LEU A 116 0.27 1.82 -11.50
C LEU A 116 -1.03 1.80 -10.68
N THR A 117 -0.91 2.11 -9.40
CA THR A 117 -2.04 2.03 -8.45
C THR A 117 -2.46 3.41 -7.95
N SER A 118 -3.75 3.57 -7.71
CA SER A 118 -4.35 4.70 -7.01
C SER A 118 -5.27 4.20 -5.90
N MET A 119 -5.42 4.98 -4.82
CA MET A 119 -6.33 4.64 -3.73
C MET A 119 -7.14 5.87 -3.30
N ALA A 120 -8.45 5.73 -3.28
CA ALA A 120 -9.40 6.76 -2.85
C ALA A 120 -9.84 6.53 -1.41
N TYR A 121 -9.92 7.59 -0.63
CA TYR A 121 -10.39 7.55 0.75
C TYR A 121 -11.05 8.87 1.14
N ARG A 122 -12.29 8.85 1.63
CA ARG A 122 -13.00 10.01 2.21
C ARG A 122 -12.95 11.31 1.37
N GLY A 123 -12.97 11.20 0.03
CA GLY A 123 -12.98 12.36 -0.88
C GLY A 123 -11.60 13.02 -1.12
N PHE A 124 -10.52 12.39 -0.70
CA PHE A 124 -9.17 12.80 -1.09
C PHE A 124 -8.82 12.28 -2.49
N ASP A 125 -7.98 13.02 -3.19
CA ASP A 125 -7.50 12.66 -4.53
C ASP A 125 -6.77 11.31 -4.51
N PRO A 126 -7.25 10.30 -5.27
CA PRO A 126 -6.67 8.96 -5.27
C PRO A 126 -5.34 8.85 -6.02
N HIS A 127 -4.99 9.84 -6.86
CA HIS A 127 -3.91 9.75 -7.83
C HIS A 127 -2.58 9.33 -7.19
N ARG A 128 -2.09 8.13 -7.54
CA ARG A 128 -0.80 7.59 -7.08
C ARG A 128 -0.60 7.70 -5.57
N LEU A 129 -1.66 7.52 -4.78
CA LEU A 129 -1.64 7.62 -3.30
C LEU A 129 -1.10 8.98 -2.77
N GLN A 130 -1.12 10.04 -3.55
CA GLN A 130 -0.50 11.33 -3.19
C GLN A 130 -1.09 11.98 -1.93
N SER A 131 -2.26 11.54 -1.48
CA SER A 131 -2.92 12.01 -0.26
C SER A 131 -2.55 11.20 0.99
N PHE A 132 -1.77 10.12 0.83
CA PHE A 132 -1.25 9.27 1.89
C PHE A 132 0.23 9.49 2.12
N GLN A 133 0.69 9.24 3.33
CA GLN A 133 2.09 8.91 3.58
C GLN A 133 2.29 7.43 3.26
N VAL A 134 3.13 7.11 2.27
CA VAL A 134 3.34 5.73 1.82
C VAL A 134 4.72 5.26 2.22
N LEU A 135 4.77 4.17 2.97
CA LEU A 135 5.98 3.66 3.63
C LEU A 135 6.20 2.18 3.31
N GLU A 136 7.44 1.75 3.29
CA GLU A 136 7.89 0.36 3.36
C GLU A 136 8.80 0.19 4.58
N ASP A 137 8.40 -0.64 5.55
CA ASP A 137 9.08 -0.79 6.84
C ASP A 137 9.38 0.55 7.54
N GLY A 138 8.45 1.50 7.42
CA GLY A 138 8.55 2.84 7.99
C GLY A 138 9.39 3.84 7.19
N ILE A 139 9.93 3.47 6.02
CA ILE A 139 10.71 4.34 5.13
C ILE A 139 9.81 4.84 4.00
N PRO A 140 9.76 6.17 3.72
CA PRO A 140 8.99 6.71 2.60
C PRO A 140 9.42 6.13 1.25
N ILE A 141 8.44 5.71 0.42
CA ILE A 141 8.67 5.14 -0.91
C ILE A 141 8.10 5.98 -2.06
N GLN A 142 7.53 7.14 -1.77
CA GLN A 142 7.09 8.10 -2.76
C GLN A 142 8.31 8.73 -3.45
N ALA A 143 8.16 9.16 -4.69
CA ALA A 143 9.25 9.77 -5.45
C ALA A 143 9.83 11.01 -4.74
N ASP A 144 8.98 11.84 -4.16
CA ASP A 144 9.31 12.88 -3.17
C ASP A 144 8.07 13.08 -2.28
N MET A 145 8.17 12.74 -1.01
CA MET A 145 7.03 12.74 -0.07
C MET A 145 6.35 14.09 0.13
N ILE A 146 7.00 15.19 -0.23
CA ILE A 146 6.50 16.56 -0.07
C ILE A 146 6.23 17.23 -1.41
N GLY A 147 7.25 17.39 -2.25
CA GLY A 147 7.17 18.17 -3.49
C GLY A 147 6.53 17.39 -4.65
N TYR A 148 6.58 16.06 -4.60
CA TYR A 148 6.00 15.17 -5.62
C TYR A 148 5.54 13.85 -4.99
N PRO A 149 4.46 13.85 -4.18
CA PRO A 149 4.09 12.75 -3.29
C PRO A 149 3.40 11.57 -4.03
N GLU A 150 3.77 11.29 -5.26
CA GLU A 150 3.26 10.16 -6.03
C GLU A 150 4.05 8.89 -5.74
N ALA A 151 3.35 7.82 -5.33
CA ALA A 151 3.90 6.50 -5.15
C ALA A 151 3.75 5.71 -6.47
N TYR A 152 4.78 5.73 -7.29
CA TYR A 152 4.84 4.93 -8.52
C TYR A 152 5.22 3.48 -8.24
N TYR A 153 6.11 3.28 -7.28
CA TYR A 153 6.47 1.96 -6.78
C TYR A 153 5.58 1.58 -5.61
N LEU A 154 5.03 0.38 -5.65
CA LEU A 154 4.50 -0.34 -4.49
C LEU A 154 5.18 -1.70 -4.41
N PRO A 155 5.52 -2.20 -3.21
CA PRO A 155 6.10 -3.52 -3.06
C PRO A 155 5.12 -4.59 -3.56
N PRO A 156 5.61 -5.71 -4.13
CA PRO A 156 4.75 -6.83 -4.49
C PRO A 156 4.12 -7.46 -3.25
N THR A 157 2.96 -8.09 -3.44
CA THR A 157 2.19 -8.66 -2.32
C THR A 157 2.82 -9.93 -1.75
N TYR A 158 3.53 -10.71 -2.56
CA TYR A 158 4.14 -11.98 -2.14
C TYR A 158 5.15 -11.86 -0.98
N PRO A 159 6.13 -10.93 -0.99
CA PRO A 159 7.05 -10.74 0.14
C PRO A 159 6.50 -9.81 1.22
N MET A 160 5.28 -9.34 1.11
CA MET A 160 4.62 -8.53 2.13
C MET A 160 4.10 -9.43 3.25
N GLU A 161 4.23 -9.00 4.48
CA GLU A 161 3.67 -9.66 5.64
C GLU A 161 2.32 -9.04 6.01
N THR A 162 2.30 -7.72 6.17
CA THR A 162 1.08 -6.95 6.41
C THR A 162 1.11 -5.61 5.70
N MET A 163 -0.08 -5.04 5.47
CA MET A 163 -0.27 -3.65 5.12
C MET A 163 -0.98 -2.95 6.27
N GLU A 164 -0.31 -2.02 6.90
CA GLU A 164 -0.85 -1.20 7.98
C GLU A 164 -1.48 0.07 7.41
N PHE A 165 -2.67 0.41 7.86
CA PHE A 165 -3.30 1.68 7.51
C PHE A 165 -3.73 2.44 8.76
N ILE A 166 -3.08 3.58 9.01
CA ILE A 166 -3.36 4.52 10.09
C ILE A 166 -4.14 5.70 9.50
N ARG A 167 -5.36 5.93 9.97
CA ARG A 167 -6.30 6.83 9.33
C ARG A 167 -6.12 8.29 9.70
N GLY A 168 -6.20 9.15 8.69
CA GLY A 168 -6.28 10.61 8.84
C GLY A 168 -5.14 11.21 9.65
N GLY A 169 -5.42 12.31 10.33
CA GLY A 169 -4.45 13.03 11.16
C GLY A 169 -3.94 12.25 12.38
N ALA A 170 -4.53 11.09 12.73
CA ALA A 170 -3.99 10.17 13.73
C ALA A 170 -2.60 9.63 13.35
N ALA A 171 -2.21 9.75 12.07
CA ALA A 171 -0.89 9.38 11.57
C ALA A 171 0.21 10.41 11.84
N LEU A 172 0.10 11.28 12.87
CA LEU A 172 1.08 12.33 13.20
C LEU A 172 2.53 11.83 13.27
N MET A 173 2.75 10.63 13.77
CA MET A 173 4.10 10.04 13.84
C MET A 173 4.70 9.69 12.48
N TYR A 174 3.91 9.63 11.41
CA TYR A 174 4.35 9.14 10.10
C TYR A 174 4.49 10.25 9.06
N GLY A 175 3.63 11.24 9.09
CA GLY A 175 3.65 12.34 8.13
C GLY A 175 2.42 13.24 8.25
N PRO A 176 2.41 14.34 7.47
CA PRO A 176 1.32 15.31 7.53
C PRO A 176 0.13 14.96 6.64
N GLN A 177 0.20 13.92 5.81
CA GLN A 177 -0.75 13.66 4.73
C GLN A 177 -2.17 13.44 5.25
N PRO A 178 -3.19 14.03 4.58
CA PRO A 178 -4.55 14.11 5.11
C PRO A 178 -5.33 12.79 5.12
N ALA A 179 -5.01 11.85 4.24
CA ALA A 179 -5.64 10.54 4.21
C ALA A 179 -5.06 9.56 5.25
N GLY A 180 -3.90 9.92 5.85
CA GLY A 180 -3.19 9.10 6.82
C GLY A 180 -1.95 8.42 6.25
N ALA A 181 -1.52 7.32 6.88
CA ALA A 181 -0.34 6.57 6.49
C ALA A 181 -0.67 5.13 6.09
N ILE A 182 -0.04 4.66 5.03
CA ILE A 182 -0.01 3.26 4.61
C ILE A 182 1.44 2.79 4.77
N ASN A 183 1.66 1.74 5.54
CA ASN A 183 2.98 1.13 5.73
C ASN A 183 2.94 -0.34 5.30
N PHE A 184 3.74 -0.68 4.32
CA PHE A 184 3.94 -2.05 3.88
C PHE A 184 5.03 -2.69 4.74
N VAL A 185 4.66 -3.67 5.55
CA VAL A 185 5.59 -4.44 6.37
C VAL A 185 6.04 -5.64 5.58
N MET A 186 7.33 -5.72 5.33
CA MET A 186 7.91 -6.78 4.51
C MET A 186 8.38 -7.95 5.36
N ARG A 187 8.36 -9.16 4.79
CA ARG A 187 8.90 -10.36 5.45
C ARG A 187 10.36 -10.16 5.82
N LYS A 188 10.69 -10.52 7.04
CA LYS A 188 12.06 -10.55 7.56
C LYS A 188 12.74 -11.88 7.22
N PRO A 189 14.09 -11.96 7.28
CA PRO A 189 14.80 -13.23 7.17
C PRO A 189 14.26 -14.25 8.17
N PRO A 190 13.92 -15.49 7.74
CA PRO A 190 13.51 -16.56 8.65
C PRO A 190 14.63 -16.87 9.66
N THR A 191 14.30 -16.97 10.95
CA THR A 191 15.27 -17.26 12.02
C THR A 191 15.27 -18.73 12.41
N ASP A 192 14.20 -19.47 12.15
CA ASP A 192 13.99 -20.87 12.44
C ASP A 192 14.65 -21.85 11.45
N LYS A 193 15.08 -21.35 10.28
CA LYS A 193 15.64 -22.15 9.19
C LYS A 193 16.94 -21.56 8.67
N LYS A 194 17.89 -22.45 8.32
CA LYS A 194 19.12 -22.03 7.64
C LYS A 194 18.91 -21.70 6.16
N PHE A 195 17.89 -22.30 5.56
CA PHE A 195 17.52 -22.09 4.16
C PHE A 195 16.04 -22.38 3.93
N THR A 196 15.41 -21.52 3.18
CA THR A 196 14.08 -21.74 2.59
C THR A 196 14.05 -21.08 1.22
N ALA A 197 13.22 -21.60 0.33
CA ALA A 197 13.00 -21.02 -1.01
C ALA A 197 11.53 -21.08 -1.35
N GLU A 198 11.02 -20.05 -2.03
CA GLU A 198 9.64 -19.99 -2.50
C GLU A 198 9.62 -19.53 -3.96
N SER A 199 8.80 -20.18 -4.77
CA SER A 199 8.54 -19.78 -6.16
C SER A 199 7.05 -19.77 -6.42
N VAL A 200 6.52 -18.65 -6.94
CA VAL A 200 5.14 -18.51 -7.38
C VAL A 200 5.15 -18.11 -8.84
N THR A 201 4.60 -18.95 -9.71
CA THR A 201 4.50 -18.67 -11.15
C THR A 201 3.04 -18.75 -11.58
N LEU A 202 2.55 -17.63 -12.13
CA LEU A 202 1.18 -17.51 -12.61
C LEU A 202 1.16 -17.12 -14.10
N GLY A 203 0.19 -17.65 -14.82
CA GLY A 203 -0.17 -17.22 -16.16
C GLY A 203 -1.66 -16.92 -16.25
N GLY A 204 -2.09 -16.12 -17.21
CA GLY A 204 -3.50 -15.75 -17.28
C GLY A 204 -3.92 -15.00 -18.53
N SER A 205 -5.11 -14.44 -18.49
CA SER A 205 -5.71 -13.64 -19.56
C SER A 205 -4.81 -12.49 -19.98
N PHE A 206 -4.84 -12.14 -21.26
CA PHE A 206 -4.09 -11.03 -21.86
C PHE A 206 -2.56 -11.24 -21.82
N ASP A 207 -2.14 -12.49 -22.00
CA ASP A 207 -0.74 -12.91 -21.95
C ASP A 207 -0.04 -12.51 -20.64
N TYR A 208 -0.82 -12.54 -19.55
CA TYR A 208 -0.28 -12.28 -18.22
C TYR A 208 0.65 -13.40 -17.79
N ILE A 209 1.86 -13.01 -17.37
CA ILE A 209 2.84 -13.88 -16.72
C ILE A 209 3.37 -13.15 -15.50
N SER A 210 3.45 -13.87 -14.37
CA SER A 210 4.10 -13.41 -13.15
C SER A 210 4.99 -14.53 -12.62
N SER A 211 6.19 -14.17 -12.14
CA SER A 211 7.13 -15.09 -11.53
C SER A 211 7.80 -14.41 -10.33
N PHE A 212 7.39 -14.82 -9.14
CA PHE A 212 8.02 -14.44 -7.88
C PHE A 212 8.94 -15.58 -7.42
N ASN A 213 10.15 -15.26 -7.01
CA ASN A 213 11.11 -16.23 -6.49
C ASN A 213 11.83 -15.62 -5.30
N SER A 214 11.92 -16.34 -4.19
CA SER A 214 12.63 -15.89 -3.01
C SER A 214 13.49 -16.98 -2.40
N VAL A 215 14.53 -16.55 -1.69
CA VAL A 215 15.38 -17.39 -0.85
C VAL A 215 15.63 -16.68 0.47
N GLY A 216 15.67 -17.43 1.57
CA GLY A 216 15.89 -16.85 2.88
C GLY A 216 16.40 -17.85 3.90
N GLY A 217 16.84 -17.35 5.05
CA GLY A 217 17.30 -18.16 6.17
C GLY A 217 18.20 -17.38 7.10
N THR A 218 18.64 -18.04 8.18
CA THR A 218 19.60 -17.49 9.15
C THR A 218 20.70 -18.51 9.42
N VAL A 219 21.95 -18.05 9.34
CA VAL A 219 23.13 -18.82 9.67
C VAL A 219 23.89 -18.06 10.76
N ASP A 220 23.97 -18.64 11.93
CA ASP A 220 24.50 -18.01 13.14
C ASP A 220 23.78 -16.68 13.44
N GLN A 221 24.47 -15.54 13.37
CA GLN A 221 23.91 -14.20 13.62
C GLN A 221 23.46 -13.47 12.35
N VAL A 222 23.62 -14.07 11.16
CA VAL A 222 23.35 -13.42 9.90
C VAL A 222 22.11 -14.02 9.25
N GLY A 223 21.04 -13.26 9.22
CA GLY A 223 19.84 -13.55 8.45
C GLY A 223 19.92 -12.97 7.04
N TYR A 224 19.32 -13.64 6.09
CA TYR A 224 19.20 -13.15 4.71
C TYR A 224 17.84 -13.49 4.14
N TYR A 225 17.29 -12.55 3.33
CA TYR A 225 16.09 -12.76 2.55
C TYR A 225 16.18 -11.96 1.25
N GLY A 226 16.24 -12.68 0.15
CA GLY A 226 16.30 -12.09 -1.18
C GLY A 226 15.14 -12.56 -2.03
N TRP A 227 14.57 -11.67 -2.84
CA TRP A 227 13.51 -12.03 -3.78
C TRP A 227 13.62 -11.24 -5.08
N PHE A 228 13.06 -11.84 -6.13
CA PHE A 228 12.88 -11.23 -7.43
C PHE A 228 11.47 -11.54 -7.96
N ASN A 229 10.81 -10.50 -8.47
CA ASN A 229 9.49 -10.59 -9.07
C ASN A 229 9.48 -10.00 -10.47
N HIS A 230 8.99 -10.77 -11.42
CA HIS A 230 8.76 -10.34 -12.81
C HIS A 230 7.27 -10.42 -13.12
N ARG A 231 6.73 -9.38 -13.78
CA ARG A 231 5.36 -9.35 -14.28
C ARG A 231 5.31 -8.75 -15.67
N GLN A 232 4.52 -9.36 -16.55
CA GLN A 232 4.22 -8.81 -17.86
C GLN A 232 2.80 -9.11 -18.29
N SER A 233 2.25 -8.29 -19.18
CA SER A 233 0.97 -8.53 -19.85
C SER A 233 0.88 -7.71 -21.13
N GLN A 234 0.10 -8.16 -22.11
CA GLN A 234 -0.27 -7.34 -23.28
C GLN A 234 -1.37 -6.33 -22.94
N GLY A 235 -2.04 -6.52 -21.76
CA GLY A 235 -3.19 -5.72 -21.38
C GLY A 235 -4.43 -6.04 -22.23
N PHE A 236 -5.57 -5.46 -21.85
CA PHE A 236 -6.87 -5.78 -22.47
C PHE A 236 -7.31 -4.78 -23.52
N ARG A 237 -6.62 -3.64 -23.66
CA ARG A 237 -6.95 -2.63 -24.67
C ARG A 237 -6.47 -3.09 -26.04
N GLU A 238 -7.09 -2.60 -27.08
CA GLU A 238 -6.80 -2.95 -28.46
C GLU A 238 -5.32 -2.76 -28.85
N ALA A 239 -4.70 -1.71 -28.32
CA ALA A 239 -3.27 -1.44 -28.49
C ALA A 239 -2.72 -0.62 -27.31
N ASN A 240 -1.39 -0.63 -27.19
CA ASN A 240 -0.61 0.23 -26.29
C ASN A 240 -0.99 0.12 -24.81
N SER A 241 -1.34 -1.10 -24.34
CA SER A 241 -1.64 -1.40 -22.95
C SER A 241 -0.71 -2.47 -22.34
N GLN A 242 0.32 -2.84 -23.08
CA GLN A 242 1.33 -3.78 -22.61
C GLN A 242 2.19 -3.18 -21.50
N TYR A 243 2.65 -4.04 -20.60
CA TYR A 243 3.64 -3.67 -19.59
C TYR A 243 4.63 -4.78 -19.31
N ASP A 244 5.81 -4.40 -18.85
CA ASP A 244 6.87 -5.25 -18.32
C ASP A 244 7.40 -4.60 -17.05
N LEU A 245 7.48 -5.38 -15.98
CA LEU A 245 7.88 -4.92 -14.67
C LEU A 245 8.83 -5.94 -14.03
N ASN A 246 9.95 -5.44 -13.52
CA ASN A 246 10.94 -6.21 -12.78
C ASN A 246 11.20 -5.55 -11.42
N ASN A 247 11.17 -6.34 -10.36
CA ASN A 247 11.36 -5.85 -9.00
C ASN A 247 12.17 -6.87 -8.20
N GLY A 248 13.11 -6.39 -7.37
CA GLY A 248 13.93 -7.26 -6.54
C GLY A 248 14.40 -6.57 -5.27
N ASN A 249 14.62 -7.38 -4.24
CA ASN A 249 15.12 -6.91 -2.94
C ASN A 249 16.08 -7.93 -2.36
N LEU A 250 17.06 -7.44 -1.60
CA LEU A 250 17.91 -8.22 -0.71
C LEU A 250 17.91 -7.56 0.67
N THR A 251 17.50 -8.30 1.69
CA THR A 251 17.56 -7.91 3.09
C THR A 251 18.56 -8.79 3.82
N LEU A 252 19.55 -8.17 4.45
CA LEU A 252 20.48 -8.81 5.38
C LEU A 252 20.14 -8.35 6.80
N ALA A 253 19.99 -9.30 7.72
CA ALA A 253 19.78 -9.03 9.14
C ALA A 253 21.01 -9.44 9.94
N LEU A 254 21.42 -8.60 10.88
CA LEU A 254 22.44 -8.93 11.87
C LEU A 254 21.76 -8.96 13.23
N ASP A 255 22.05 -10.02 14.01
CA ASP A 255 21.52 -10.20 15.36
C ASP A 255 19.98 -10.12 15.44
N ALA A 256 19.28 -10.69 14.44
CA ALA A 256 17.83 -10.58 14.30
C ALA A 256 17.02 -11.11 15.51
N GLU A 257 17.59 -12.03 16.28
CA GLU A 257 16.99 -12.62 17.49
C GLU A 257 17.38 -11.89 18.79
N THR A 258 18.20 -10.84 18.69
CA THR A 258 18.67 -10.11 19.87
C THR A 258 17.89 -8.84 20.12
N LYS A 259 18.16 -8.18 21.27
CA LYS A 259 17.62 -6.85 21.59
C LYS A 259 18.20 -5.73 20.72
N HIS A 260 19.28 -5.98 19.96
CA HIS A 260 19.97 -5.02 19.10
C HIS A 260 20.12 -5.59 17.71
N ARG A 261 19.19 -5.28 16.83
CA ARG A 261 19.10 -5.86 15.48
C ARG A 261 19.26 -4.82 14.38
N TRP A 262 19.96 -5.21 13.31
CA TRP A 262 20.13 -4.40 12.12
C TRP A 262 19.55 -5.09 10.91
N TYR A 263 18.92 -4.29 10.03
CA TYR A 263 18.48 -4.74 8.71
C TYR A 263 19.06 -3.82 7.65
N PHE A 264 19.78 -4.39 6.68
CA PHE A 264 20.31 -3.70 5.51
C PHE A 264 19.53 -4.16 4.30
N LYS A 265 18.99 -3.21 3.51
CA LYS A 265 18.11 -3.52 2.38
C LYS A 265 18.65 -2.89 1.11
N LEU A 266 18.61 -3.65 0.01
CA LEU A 266 18.81 -3.19 -1.36
C LEU A 266 17.53 -3.47 -2.13
N ASN A 267 17.00 -2.47 -2.82
CA ASN A 267 15.81 -2.61 -3.65
C ASN A 267 16.06 -2.07 -5.05
N GLY A 268 15.56 -2.79 -6.07
CA GLY A 268 15.58 -2.38 -7.46
C GLY A 268 14.23 -2.60 -8.11
N TYR A 269 13.76 -1.62 -8.89
CA TYR A 269 12.51 -1.65 -9.61
C TYR A 269 12.65 -1.03 -10.99
N GLU A 270 12.18 -1.73 -12.01
CA GLU A 270 12.09 -1.23 -13.37
C GLU A 270 10.75 -1.57 -13.99
N GLU A 271 10.13 -0.60 -14.63
CA GLU A 271 8.83 -0.72 -15.28
C GLU A 271 8.81 0.03 -16.60
N CYS A 272 8.18 -0.56 -17.60
CA CYS A 272 7.85 0.06 -18.86
C CYS A 272 6.42 -0.33 -19.25
N HIS A 273 5.58 0.66 -19.57
CA HIS A 273 4.23 0.39 -20.06
C HIS A 273 3.78 1.38 -21.13
N GLY A 274 2.83 0.91 -21.96
CA GLY A 274 2.08 1.78 -22.84
C GLY A 274 0.95 2.51 -22.08
N GLU A 275 0.65 3.72 -22.51
CA GLU A 275 -0.52 4.47 -22.03
C GLU A 275 -1.57 4.53 -23.12
N PRO A 276 -2.59 3.63 -23.15
CA PRO A 276 -3.56 3.54 -24.27
C PRO A 276 -4.54 4.70 -24.31
N GLY A 277 -4.51 5.59 -23.32
CA GLY A 277 -5.33 6.79 -23.21
C GLY A 277 -6.78 6.55 -22.81
N GLY A 278 -7.44 7.62 -22.42
CA GLY A 278 -8.83 7.62 -21.97
C GLY A 278 -9.84 7.57 -23.11
N LEU A 279 -11.09 7.23 -22.79
CA LEU A 279 -12.23 7.16 -23.71
C LEU A 279 -13.29 8.21 -23.37
N ARG A 280 -14.27 8.42 -24.25
CA ARG A 280 -15.48 9.27 -24.05
C ARG A 280 -16.74 8.43 -23.98
N LEU A 281 -17.81 9.01 -23.44
CA LEU A 281 -19.14 8.38 -23.45
C LEU A 281 -19.93 8.66 -24.72
N ASN A 282 -19.67 9.79 -25.41
CA ASN A 282 -20.47 10.27 -26.53
C ASN A 282 -19.61 10.58 -27.76
N ASN A 283 -20.15 10.31 -28.94
CA ASN A 283 -19.59 10.71 -30.21
C ASN A 283 -19.92 12.19 -30.49
N ASP A 284 -19.05 13.08 -29.98
CA ASP A 284 -19.14 14.50 -30.34
C ASP A 284 -18.36 14.74 -31.65
N THR A 285 -18.99 15.36 -32.63
CA THR A 285 -18.50 15.45 -34.00
C THR A 285 -17.32 16.41 -34.22
N ALA A 286 -16.88 17.12 -33.17
CA ALA A 286 -15.83 18.14 -33.30
C ALA A 286 -14.41 17.58 -33.43
N ARG A 287 -14.17 16.32 -33.04
CA ARG A 287 -12.86 15.63 -33.09
C ARG A 287 -13.10 14.12 -33.22
N THR A 288 -12.13 13.35 -33.62
CA THR A 288 -12.23 11.87 -33.68
C THR A 288 -12.35 11.28 -32.27
N PRO A 289 -13.57 11.07 -31.75
CA PRO A 289 -13.77 10.51 -30.39
C PRO A 289 -13.55 9.00 -30.41
N VAL A 290 -13.13 8.47 -29.29
CA VAL A 290 -13.07 7.02 -29.02
C VAL A 290 -14.08 6.71 -27.93
N ASN A 291 -15.19 6.02 -28.32
CA ASN A 291 -16.36 5.88 -27.48
C ASN A 291 -16.33 4.62 -26.63
N TYR A 292 -16.38 4.82 -25.30
CA TYR A 292 -16.44 3.74 -24.32
C TYR A 292 -17.66 2.80 -24.49
N ASN A 293 -18.82 3.35 -24.87
CA ASN A 293 -20.04 2.56 -25.02
C ASN A 293 -20.05 1.70 -26.28
N GLU A 294 -19.28 2.07 -27.32
CA GLU A 294 -19.12 1.31 -28.54
C GLU A 294 -18.06 0.22 -28.37
N ASP A 295 -16.89 0.59 -27.85
CA ASP A 295 -15.81 -0.34 -27.56
C ASP A 295 -14.96 0.13 -26.38
N ARG A 296 -15.13 -0.52 -25.23
CA ARG A 296 -14.32 -0.25 -24.04
C ARG A 296 -12.86 -0.68 -24.17
N ASN A 297 -12.52 -1.51 -25.15
CA ASN A 297 -11.17 -1.97 -25.39
C ASN A 297 -10.41 -1.05 -26.35
N ALA A 298 -11.09 -0.13 -27.00
CA ALA A 298 -10.48 0.80 -27.95
C ALA A 298 -9.34 1.62 -27.34
N THR A 299 -8.41 2.05 -28.19
CA THR A 299 -7.23 2.84 -27.80
C THR A 299 -7.32 4.24 -28.38
N SER A 300 -7.09 5.29 -27.57
CA SER A 300 -7.02 6.68 -28.04
C SER A 300 -5.58 7.19 -28.16
N ARG A 301 -4.57 6.49 -27.61
CA ARG A 301 -3.16 6.86 -27.57
C ARG A 301 -2.28 5.69 -27.98
N PHE A 302 -1.79 5.71 -29.20
CA PHE A 302 -1.02 4.58 -29.77
C PHE A 302 0.50 4.67 -29.54
N ASN A 303 1.00 5.87 -29.20
CA ASN A 303 2.44 6.14 -29.11
C ASN A 303 2.89 6.58 -27.71
N ASP A 304 1.95 6.76 -26.76
CA ASP A 304 2.26 7.24 -25.43
C ASP A 304 2.89 6.10 -24.63
N GLN A 305 3.97 6.41 -23.91
CA GLN A 305 4.77 5.43 -23.18
C GLN A 305 5.26 6.02 -21.86
N PHE A 306 5.40 5.17 -20.88
CA PHE A 306 5.90 5.51 -19.57
C PHE A 306 6.98 4.51 -19.14
N GLU A 307 8.07 5.02 -18.54
CA GLU A 307 9.15 4.21 -17.97
C GLU A 307 9.47 4.70 -16.57
N LEU A 308 9.78 3.77 -15.69
CA LEU A 308 10.15 4.02 -14.32
C LEU A 308 11.35 3.18 -13.92
N SER A 309 12.30 3.79 -13.20
CA SER A 309 13.39 3.08 -12.54
C SER A 309 13.52 3.58 -11.11
N ARG A 310 13.69 2.68 -10.15
CA ARG A 310 13.96 3.00 -8.74
C ARG A 310 15.06 2.10 -8.21
N TYR A 311 16.01 2.69 -7.48
CA TYR A 311 17.05 1.96 -6.76
C TYR A 311 17.22 2.56 -5.38
N ALA A 312 17.05 1.74 -4.35
CA ALA A 312 17.12 2.19 -2.98
C ALA A 312 18.07 1.33 -2.13
N VAL A 313 18.73 2.00 -1.20
CA VAL A 313 19.54 1.38 -0.16
C VAL A 313 19.07 1.90 1.18
N SER A 314 18.87 1.03 2.15
CA SER A 314 18.49 1.46 3.49
C SER A 314 19.10 0.60 4.58
N ALA A 315 19.21 1.19 5.78
CA ALA A 315 19.54 0.49 7.00
C ALA A 315 18.53 0.86 8.08
N ILE A 316 18.08 -0.15 8.82
CA ILE A 316 17.15 -0.03 9.95
C ILE A 316 17.85 -0.65 11.16
N HIS A 317 17.91 0.10 12.26
CA HIS A 317 18.38 -0.39 13.54
C HIS A 317 17.22 -0.33 14.54
N GLU A 318 17.02 -1.41 15.27
CA GLU A 318 16.06 -1.51 16.36
C GLU A 318 16.80 -2.00 17.61
N SER A 319 16.60 -1.34 18.74
CA SER A 319 17.34 -1.60 19.96
C SER A 319 16.47 -1.46 21.19
N GLU A 320 16.58 -2.43 22.09
CA GLU A 320 16.00 -2.43 23.42
C GLU A 320 17.15 -2.34 24.43
N PHE A 321 17.48 -1.12 24.89
CA PHE A 321 18.64 -0.90 25.79
C PHE A 321 18.38 -1.41 27.20
N GLU A 322 17.15 -1.19 27.71
CA GLU A 322 16.63 -1.66 28.99
C GLU A 322 15.19 -2.12 28.75
N GLU A 323 14.53 -2.64 29.78
CA GLU A 323 13.12 -3.11 29.63
C GLU A 323 12.15 -1.98 29.26
N ASP A 324 12.56 -0.72 29.51
CA ASP A 324 11.75 0.48 29.37
C ASP A 324 12.25 1.48 28.30
N LEU A 325 13.40 1.22 27.63
CA LEU A 325 13.98 2.13 26.65
C LEU A 325 14.19 1.46 25.30
N PHE A 326 13.40 1.88 24.31
CA PHE A 326 13.48 1.42 22.94
C PHE A 326 14.00 2.53 22.02
N PHE A 327 14.81 2.14 21.06
CA PHE A 327 15.32 3.04 20.03
C PHE A 327 15.18 2.41 18.67
N SER A 328 14.73 3.18 17.68
CA SER A 328 14.79 2.79 16.27
C SER A 328 15.41 3.89 15.44
N TYR A 329 16.23 3.48 14.47
CA TYR A 329 16.91 4.40 13.56
C TYR A 329 16.79 3.88 12.14
N ARG A 330 16.38 4.75 11.23
CA ARG A 330 16.30 4.48 9.80
C ARG A 330 17.14 5.46 9.04
N VAL A 331 17.90 4.96 8.06
CA VAL A 331 18.61 5.79 7.08
C VAL A 331 18.41 5.19 5.72
N TRP A 332 18.20 6.04 4.72
CA TRP A 332 17.95 5.58 3.35
C TRP A 332 18.51 6.55 2.32
N PHE A 333 18.80 5.99 1.16
CA PHE A 333 19.06 6.70 -0.08
C PHE A 333 18.20 6.06 -1.17
N ASP A 334 17.51 6.88 -1.96
CA ASP A 334 16.59 6.46 -3.00
C ASP A 334 16.82 7.26 -4.28
N TYR A 335 16.92 6.58 -5.40
CA TYR A 335 16.96 7.16 -6.72
C TYR A 335 15.75 6.75 -7.51
N TYR A 336 14.99 7.73 -8.02
CA TYR A 336 13.92 7.52 -8.97
C TYR A 336 14.25 8.18 -10.31
N ARG A 337 13.89 7.54 -11.40
CA ARG A 337 13.82 8.12 -12.73
C ARG A 337 12.45 7.84 -13.32
N ARG A 338 11.72 8.89 -13.67
CA ARG A 338 10.47 8.84 -14.43
C ARG A 338 10.75 9.40 -15.82
N TRP A 339 10.37 8.64 -16.85
CA TRP A 339 10.40 9.09 -18.24
C TRP A 339 9.03 8.86 -18.87
N SER A 340 8.53 9.82 -19.67
CA SER A 340 7.29 9.65 -20.42
C SER A 340 7.40 10.30 -21.79
N ARG A 341 6.72 9.69 -22.75
CA ARG A 341 6.50 10.20 -24.10
C ARG A 341 5.01 10.28 -24.33
N ARG A 342 4.51 11.45 -24.73
CA ARG A 342 3.09 11.70 -24.98
C ARG A 342 2.89 12.49 -26.27
N GLN A 343 2.14 11.92 -27.22
CA GLN A 343 1.79 12.61 -28.46
C GLN A 343 0.87 13.79 -28.14
N GLU A 344 1.20 14.96 -28.70
CA GLU A 344 0.48 16.20 -28.46
C GLU A 344 -0.81 16.32 -29.27
N GLY A 345 -1.68 17.29 -28.90
CA GLY A 345 -2.87 17.68 -29.66
C GLY A 345 -4.08 16.77 -29.51
N GLY A 346 -4.09 15.87 -28.51
CA GLY A 346 -5.28 15.14 -28.11
C GLY A 346 -6.12 15.93 -27.11
N GLY A 347 -7.24 15.35 -26.71
CA GLY A 347 -8.15 15.87 -25.69
C GLY A 347 -8.82 14.73 -24.95
N PHE A 348 -9.87 15.02 -24.20
CA PHE A 348 -10.63 14.04 -23.45
C PHE A 348 -11.24 12.98 -24.37
N GLY A 349 -10.73 11.76 -24.32
CA GLY A 349 -11.18 10.62 -25.14
C GLY A 349 -11.12 10.87 -26.65
N THR A 350 -10.10 11.59 -27.15
CA THR A 350 -9.94 11.87 -28.56
C THR A 350 -8.54 11.52 -29.04
N LEU A 351 -8.44 11.12 -30.32
CA LEU A 351 -7.16 10.85 -30.96
C LEU A 351 -6.30 12.11 -31.03
N PRO A 352 -4.97 12.03 -30.80
CA PRO A 352 -4.07 13.15 -31.02
C PRO A 352 -3.90 13.39 -32.51
N ILE A 353 -3.92 14.69 -32.91
CA ILE A 353 -3.78 15.12 -34.31
C ILE A 353 -2.40 15.70 -34.61
N SER A 354 -1.60 16.00 -33.58
CA SER A 354 -0.27 16.57 -33.78
C SER A 354 0.73 15.50 -34.20
N GLN A 355 1.70 15.90 -34.98
CA GLN A 355 2.86 15.08 -35.32
C GLN A 355 3.98 15.21 -34.26
N THR A 356 3.84 16.14 -33.33
CA THR A 356 4.84 16.36 -32.27
C THR A 356 4.55 15.55 -31.01
N THR A 357 5.56 15.34 -30.19
CA THR A 357 5.45 14.63 -28.93
C THR A 357 6.13 15.39 -27.80
N GLN A 358 5.57 15.34 -26.62
CA GLN A 358 6.20 15.77 -25.37
C GLN A 358 7.00 14.60 -24.81
N ILE A 359 8.24 14.86 -24.41
CA ILE A 359 9.15 13.89 -23.79
C ILE A 359 9.59 14.51 -22.46
N GLU A 360 9.14 13.89 -21.36
CA GLU A 360 9.46 14.37 -20.02
C GLU A 360 10.40 13.37 -19.32
N THR A 361 11.47 13.89 -18.75
CA THR A 361 12.35 13.16 -17.84
C THR A 361 12.43 13.87 -16.51
N GLN A 362 12.16 13.18 -15.44
CA GLN A 362 12.31 13.66 -14.08
C GLN A 362 13.08 12.63 -13.25
N GLN A 363 14.08 13.10 -12.52
CA GLN A 363 14.88 12.28 -11.63
C GLN A 363 14.69 12.78 -10.20
N PHE A 364 14.84 11.89 -9.24
CA PHE A 364 14.78 12.23 -7.82
C PHE A 364 15.96 11.55 -7.13
N TYR A 365 16.74 12.34 -6.43
CA TYR A 365 17.85 11.91 -5.59
C TYR A 365 17.47 12.23 -4.16
N THR A 366 17.03 11.21 -3.43
CA THR A 366 16.47 11.36 -2.09
C THR A 366 17.36 10.69 -1.07
N TRP A 367 17.57 11.34 0.06
CA TRP A 367 18.14 10.71 1.23
C TRP A 367 17.41 11.19 2.48
N GLY A 368 17.41 10.34 3.51
CA GLY A 368 16.82 10.71 4.77
C GLY A 368 17.32 9.86 5.92
N MET A 369 17.07 10.36 7.12
CA MET A 369 17.28 9.64 8.37
C MET A 369 16.18 9.96 9.36
N GLU A 370 15.81 8.98 10.17
CA GLU A 370 14.77 9.12 11.18
C GLU A 370 15.11 8.31 12.43
N PRO A 371 15.63 8.91 13.50
CA PRO A 371 15.69 8.33 14.82
C PRO A 371 14.38 8.50 15.56
N ARG A 372 14.00 7.47 16.33
CA ARG A 372 12.85 7.45 17.24
C ARG A 372 13.24 6.81 18.56
N TRP A 373 12.68 7.34 19.63
CA TRP A 373 12.84 6.84 20.99
C TRP A 373 11.48 6.53 21.56
N ARG A 374 11.37 5.45 22.31
CA ARG A 374 10.27 5.14 23.21
C ARG A 374 10.82 4.94 24.59
N TRP A 375 10.21 5.58 25.57
CA TRP A 375 10.49 5.40 26.98
C TRP A 375 9.20 5.05 27.70
N ASP A 376 9.18 3.87 28.33
CA ASP A 376 8.11 3.45 29.21
C ASP A 376 8.50 3.87 30.64
N TRP A 377 7.61 4.61 31.32
CA TRP A 377 7.85 5.18 32.62
C TRP A 377 6.64 5.00 33.53
N ASP A 378 6.86 5.01 34.84
CA ASP A 378 5.80 4.79 35.86
C ASP A 378 5.22 6.10 36.37
N MET A 379 3.90 6.15 36.48
CA MET A 379 3.17 7.23 37.16
C MET A 379 2.05 6.64 38.01
N GLY A 380 2.24 6.65 39.32
CA GLY A 380 1.25 6.16 40.27
C GLY A 380 1.07 4.64 40.27
N GLY A 381 2.06 3.87 39.81
CA GLY A 381 2.01 2.41 39.72
C GLY A 381 1.47 1.89 38.41
N GLU A 382 1.27 2.77 37.40
CA GLU A 382 0.83 2.41 36.05
C GLU A 382 1.85 2.82 35.00
N SER A 383 2.10 1.94 34.01
CA SER A 383 3.05 2.18 32.94
C SER A 383 2.51 3.19 31.92
N GLN A 384 3.30 4.19 31.65
CA GLN A 384 3.10 5.24 30.67
C GLN A 384 4.09 5.06 29.51
N THR A 385 3.75 5.49 28.31
CA THR A 385 4.64 5.36 27.15
C THR A 385 4.84 6.70 26.47
N LEU A 386 6.07 7.19 26.45
CA LEU A 386 6.47 8.38 25.68
C LEU A 386 7.20 7.96 24.43
N THR A 387 6.80 8.49 23.27
CA THR A 387 7.52 8.33 22.00
C THR A 387 7.84 9.70 21.42
N ALA A 388 9.09 9.86 20.98
CA ALA A 388 9.54 11.06 20.30
C ALA A 388 10.47 10.72 19.14
N GLY A 389 10.52 11.58 18.13
CA GLY A 389 11.44 11.42 17.01
C GLY A 389 11.51 12.66 16.13
N PHE A 390 12.45 12.62 15.21
CA PHE A 390 12.58 13.63 14.16
C PHE A 390 13.03 12.98 12.87
N MET A 391 12.87 13.67 11.76
CA MET A 391 13.40 13.25 10.47
C MET A 391 14.25 14.36 9.89
N VAL A 392 15.28 13.99 9.15
CA VAL A 392 15.97 14.89 8.22
C VAL A 392 15.87 14.26 6.85
N TYR A 393 15.34 14.99 5.91
CA TYR A 393 15.05 14.50 4.56
C TYR A 393 15.42 15.56 3.53
N ASN A 394 16.03 15.14 2.45
CA ASN A 394 16.31 15.98 1.31
C ASN A 394 16.05 15.25 0.00
N THR A 395 15.42 15.92 -0.94
CA THR A 395 15.29 15.49 -2.33
C THR A 395 15.77 16.58 -3.26
N THR A 396 16.56 16.20 -4.27
CA THR A 396 16.86 17.02 -5.44
C THR A 396 16.27 16.37 -6.67
N SER A 397 15.48 17.13 -7.46
CA SER A 397 14.71 16.59 -8.58
C SER A 397 14.89 17.45 -9.85
N PRO A 398 15.94 17.17 -10.66
CA PRO A 398 16.06 17.73 -11.99
C PRO A 398 14.95 17.23 -12.92
N ARG A 399 14.36 18.15 -13.68
CA ARG A 399 13.33 17.87 -14.67
C ARG A 399 13.64 18.53 -15.99
N THR A 400 13.48 17.76 -17.08
CA THR A 400 13.62 18.25 -18.46
C THR A 400 12.39 17.84 -19.27
N ASP A 401 11.81 18.80 -19.99
CA ASP A 401 10.71 18.61 -20.93
C ASP A 401 11.18 19.01 -22.33
N LYS A 402 11.06 18.09 -23.29
CA LYS A 402 11.49 18.24 -24.68
C LYS A 402 10.33 18.09 -25.64
N GLN A 403 10.43 18.71 -26.81
CA GLN A 403 9.53 18.47 -27.93
C GLN A 403 10.22 17.65 -29.02
N GLY A 404 9.66 16.48 -29.31
CA GLY A 404 10.02 15.67 -30.47
C GLY A 404 9.20 16.06 -31.70
N LEU A 405 9.78 15.80 -32.87
CA LEU A 405 9.16 16.18 -34.17
C LEU A 405 8.25 15.08 -34.77
N THR A 406 8.23 13.88 -34.16
CA THR A 406 7.36 12.78 -34.57
C THR A 406 6.65 12.19 -33.36
N PRO A 407 5.51 11.49 -33.50
CA PRO A 407 4.79 10.86 -32.39
C PRO A 407 5.60 9.85 -31.60
N THR A 408 6.66 9.29 -32.22
CA THR A 408 7.53 8.24 -31.63
C THR A 408 8.92 8.75 -31.26
N SER A 409 9.18 10.07 -31.30
CA SER A 409 10.47 10.65 -30.95
C SER A 409 10.80 10.40 -29.47
N ASN A 410 12.01 9.95 -29.17
CA ASN A 410 12.54 9.77 -27.83
C ASN A 410 13.47 10.94 -27.40
N THR A 411 13.71 11.89 -28.27
CA THR A 411 14.49 13.10 -28.01
C THR A 411 13.95 14.27 -28.81
N GLY A 412 14.37 15.50 -28.47
CA GLY A 412 13.92 16.69 -29.15
C GLY A 412 14.51 17.95 -28.55
N GLN A 413 13.95 19.11 -28.94
CA GLN A 413 14.36 20.41 -28.41
C GLN A 413 13.86 20.58 -26.97
N ILE A 414 14.71 21.07 -26.08
CA ILE A 414 14.33 21.40 -24.69
C ILE A 414 13.36 22.58 -24.69
N ARG A 415 12.21 22.40 -24.07
CA ARG A 415 11.20 23.45 -23.83
C ARG A 415 11.27 24.01 -22.41
N ASN A 416 11.40 23.08 -21.43
CA ASN A 416 11.49 23.44 -20.04
C ASN A 416 12.60 22.63 -19.37
N GLN A 417 13.33 23.30 -18.49
CA GLN A 417 14.32 22.67 -17.63
C GLN A 417 14.29 23.36 -16.27
N SER A 418 14.24 22.58 -15.22
CA SER A 418 14.24 23.08 -13.84
C SER A 418 14.89 22.10 -12.90
N ASP A 419 15.58 22.62 -11.91
CA ASP A 419 16.05 21.88 -10.74
C ASP A 419 15.15 22.20 -9.54
N ARG A 420 14.75 21.18 -8.83
CA ARG A 420 13.83 21.26 -7.70
C ARG A 420 14.48 20.66 -6.48
N SER A 421 14.23 21.24 -5.32
CA SER A 421 14.77 20.73 -4.07
C SER A 421 13.77 20.88 -2.94
N VAL A 422 13.74 19.88 -2.06
CA VAL A 422 13.04 19.91 -0.77
C VAL A 422 14.03 19.59 0.32
N TRP A 423 14.03 20.42 1.37
CA TRP A 423 14.51 20.06 2.69
C TRP A 423 13.32 19.94 3.62
N TYR A 424 13.29 18.87 4.41
CA TYR A 424 12.20 18.58 5.32
C TYR A 424 12.74 18.05 6.65
N ALA A 425 12.39 18.72 7.74
CA ALA A 425 12.91 18.42 9.06
C ALA A 425 11.81 18.49 10.14
N PRO A 426 10.83 17.58 10.12
CA PRO A 426 9.80 17.54 11.15
C PRO A 426 10.35 16.97 12.46
N PHE A 427 9.70 17.31 13.57
CA PHE A 427 9.83 16.57 14.80
C PHE A 427 8.45 16.26 15.38
N PHE A 428 8.33 15.17 16.14
CA PHE A 428 7.08 14.73 16.72
C PHE A 428 7.28 14.12 18.10
N VAL A 429 6.23 14.18 18.91
CA VAL A 429 6.16 13.58 20.23
C VAL A 429 4.74 13.16 20.53
N GLU A 430 4.56 11.98 21.12
CA GLU A 430 3.30 11.47 21.66
C GLU A 430 3.57 10.82 23.01
N ASN A 431 2.61 10.95 23.95
CA ASN A 431 2.66 10.20 25.20
C ASN A 431 1.34 9.48 25.43
N LYS A 432 1.37 8.20 25.75
CA LYS A 432 0.21 7.45 26.23
C LYS A 432 0.18 7.54 27.75
N PHE A 433 -0.77 8.27 28.30
CA PHE A 433 -1.08 8.30 29.72
C PHE A 433 -2.16 7.25 30.01
N THR A 434 -1.87 6.30 30.88
CA THR A 434 -2.82 5.26 31.31
C THR A 434 -3.24 5.52 32.74
N VAL A 435 -4.55 5.49 33.01
CA VAL A 435 -5.14 5.60 34.33
C VAL A 435 -6.30 4.59 34.41
N GLY A 436 -6.07 3.45 35.05
CA GLY A 436 -6.97 2.31 35.02
C GLY A 436 -7.21 1.85 33.57
N ASP A 437 -8.47 1.75 33.16
CA ASP A 437 -8.86 1.32 31.81
C ASP A 437 -8.78 2.44 30.74
N LEU A 438 -8.50 3.67 31.16
CA LEU A 438 -8.45 4.82 30.26
C LEU A 438 -7.01 5.16 29.82
N SER A 439 -6.78 5.23 28.51
CA SER A 439 -5.58 5.78 27.90
C SER A 439 -5.88 7.12 27.23
N VAL A 440 -5.01 8.11 27.47
CA VAL A 440 -5.08 9.45 26.86
C VAL A 440 -3.77 9.70 26.13
N VAL A 441 -3.84 9.99 24.81
CA VAL A 441 -2.66 10.09 23.94
C VAL A 441 -2.62 11.48 23.29
N PRO A 442 -2.09 12.51 23.97
CA PRO A 442 -1.76 13.77 23.32
C PRO A 442 -0.56 13.59 22.37
N GLY A 443 -0.65 14.20 21.20
CA GLY A 443 0.38 14.20 20.18
C GLY A 443 0.64 15.59 19.62
N PHE A 444 1.90 15.85 19.27
CA PHE A 444 2.35 17.06 18.63
C PHE A 444 3.35 16.75 17.52
N ARG A 445 3.22 17.45 16.39
CA ARG A 445 4.17 17.42 15.28
C ARG A 445 4.41 18.81 14.78
N MET A 446 5.68 19.15 14.48
CA MET A 446 6.07 20.39 13.81
C MET A 446 6.59 20.04 12.42
N GLU A 447 5.93 20.56 11.41
CA GLU A 447 6.36 20.48 10.02
C GLU A 447 7.31 21.62 9.70
N ASN A 448 8.51 21.31 9.22
CA ASN A 448 9.49 22.29 8.77
C ASN A 448 9.87 21.92 7.33
N ILE A 449 9.40 22.71 6.36
CA ILE A 449 9.52 22.41 4.92
C ILE A 449 10.14 23.61 4.23
N TRP A 450 11.19 23.37 3.44
CA TRP A 450 11.82 24.35 2.54
C TRP A 450 11.83 23.78 1.14
N GLN A 451 11.13 24.45 0.23
CA GLN A 451 11.04 24.06 -1.18
C GLN A 451 11.66 25.13 -2.07
N SER A 452 12.38 24.70 -3.11
CA SER A 452 12.87 25.57 -4.15
C SER A 452 12.70 24.97 -5.54
N VAL A 453 12.40 25.82 -6.51
CA VAL A 453 12.40 25.48 -7.93
C VAL A 453 13.22 26.51 -8.66
N ASP A 454 14.29 26.07 -9.33
CA ASP A 454 15.15 26.90 -10.17
C ASP A 454 14.88 26.59 -11.65
N GLU A 455 14.20 27.50 -12.34
CA GLU A 455 13.91 27.35 -13.77
C GLU A 455 15.07 27.93 -14.58
N THR A 456 15.76 27.07 -15.33
CA THR A 456 16.86 27.47 -16.22
C THR A 456 16.39 27.68 -17.65
N ILE A 457 15.36 26.97 -18.10
CA ILE A 457 14.72 27.10 -19.41
C ILE A 457 13.20 26.99 -19.24
N ASN A 458 12.48 27.99 -19.78
CA ASN A 458 11.02 27.92 -19.95
C ASN A 458 10.63 28.74 -21.18
N GLN A 459 10.50 28.06 -22.33
CA GLN A 459 10.21 28.71 -23.61
C GLN A 459 8.86 29.44 -23.59
N SER A 460 7.86 28.93 -22.89
CA SER A 460 6.54 29.57 -22.80
C SER A 460 6.59 30.87 -22.01
N LYS A 461 7.30 30.90 -20.86
CA LYS A 461 7.53 32.11 -20.08
C LYS A 461 8.37 33.13 -20.85
N PHE A 462 9.42 32.66 -21.53
CA PHE A 462 10.26 33.52 -22.37
C PHE A 462 9.46 34.17 -23.48
N ALA A 463 8.63 33.41 -24.20
CA ALA A 463 7.74 33.95 -25.25
C ALA A 463 6.69 34.93 -24.73
N ALA A 464 6.27 34.79 -23.47
CA ALA A 464 5.33 35.68 -22.78
C ALA A 464 6.00 36.86 -22.09
N GLY A 465 7.34 37.02 -22.18
CA GLY A 465 8.11 38.07 -21.48
C GLY A 465 8.08 37.95 -19.94
N GLN A 466 7.83 36.72 -19.42
CA GLN A 466 7.79 36.47 -17.99
C GLN A 466 9.19 36.06 -17.46
N PRO A 467 9.53 36.42 -16.23
CA PRO A 467 10.80 36.01 -15.64
C PRO A 467 10.86 34.51 -15.36
N ILE A 468 12.06 33.97 -15.55
CA ILE A 468 12.45 32.61 -15.06
C ILE A 468 13.51 32.81 -13.96
N GLY A 469 13.76 31.77 -13.17
CA GLY A 469 14.74 31.74 -12.10
C GLY A 469 14.23 31.00 -10.86
N THR A 470 14.89 31.26 -9.74
CA THR A 470 14.62 30.54 -8.50
C THR A 470 13.41 31.10 -7.77
N GLN A 471 12.51 30.21 -7.40
CA GLN A 471 11.37 30.48 -6.51
C GLN A 471 11.47 29.57 -5.29
N THR A 472 11.16 30.11 -4.10
CA THR A 472 11.24 29.39 -2.82
C THR A 472 9.94 29.51 -2.06
N GLN A 473 9.60 28.44 -1.33
CA GLN A 473 8.48 28.40 -0.40
C GLN A 473 8.92 27.71 0.90
N ASN A 474 8.62 28.32 2.03
CA ASN A 474 8.92 27.76 3.34
C ASN A 474 7.64 27.65 4.16
N ASN A 475 7.44 26.49 4.78
CA ASN A 475 6.25 26.21 5.58
C ASN A 475 6.67 25.70 6.97
N PHE A 476 6.11 26.32 8.01
CA PHE A 476 6.28 25.92 9.41
C PHE A 476 4.89 25.73 10.01
N VAL A 477 4.48 24.47 10.19
CA VAL A 477 3.11 24.14 10.56
C VAL A 477 3.08 23.23 11.79
N PRO A 478 2.57 23.72 12.94
CA PRO A 478 2.31 22.86 14.08
C PRO A 478 1.05 22.04 13.82
N LEU A 479 1.08 20.75 14.12
CA LEU A 479 -0.04 19.83 14.07
C LEU A 479 -0.24 19.21 15.45
N ILE A 480 -1.50 19.12 15.88
CA ILE A 480 -1.85 18.53 17.17
C ILE A 480 -2.82 17.36 17.01
N GLY A 481 -2.79 16.46 17.97
CA GLY A 481 -3.71 15.34 18.06
C GLY A 481 -3.98 14.94 19.49
N LEU A 482 -5.15 14.36 19.71
CA LEU A 482 -5.54 13.76 20.96
C LEU A 482 -6.29 12.46 20.69
N GLY A 483 -5.72 11.34 21.13
CA GLY A 483 -6.35 10.04 21.15
C GLY A 483 -6.87 9.71 22.55
N LEU A 484 -8.02 9.04 22.63
CA LEU A 484 -8.60 8.48 23.83
C LEU A 484 -8.94 7.03 23.57
N GLU A 485 -8.62 6.14 24.51
CA GLU A 485 -9.02 4.74 24.45
C GLU A 485 -9.46 4.27 25.82
N TYR A 486 -10.57 3.56 25.87
CA TYR A 486 -11.07 2.94 27.08
C TYR A 486 -11.18 1.43 26.87
N ALA A 487 -10.37 0.68 27.62
CA ALA A 487 -10.37 -0.78 27.57
C ALA A 487 -11.68 -1.33 28.14
N LEU A 488 -12.27 -2.27 27.44
CA LEU A 488 -13.49 -2.97 27.84
C LEU A 488 -13.16 -4.45 28.08
N PRO A 489 -13.99 -5.18 28.84
CA PRO A 489 -13.84 -6.63 28.97
C PRO A 489 -13.85 -7.34 27.60
N GLN A 490 -13.28 -8.56 27.53
CA GLN A 490 -13.33 -9.42 26.35
C GLN A 490 -12.61 -8.80 25.13
N GLU A 491 -11.39 -8.27 25.32
CA GLU A 491 -10.55 -7.71 24.25
C GLU A 491 -11.26 -6.67 23.37
N MET A 492 -12.12 -5.89 23.98
CA MET A 492 -12.79 -4.77 23.32
C MET A 492 -12.21 -3.43 23.79
N ALA A 493 -12.33 -2.41 22.95
CA ALA A 493 -11.98 -1.04 23.31
C ALA A 493 -12.92 -0.03 22.65
N MET A 494 -13.24 1.03 23.38
CA MET A 494 -13.80 2.25 22.79
C MET A 494 -12.66 3.23 22.53
N TYR A 495 -12.68 3.90 21.39
CA TYR A 495 -11.68 4.91 21.07
C TYR A 495 -12.28 6.18 20.50
N ALA A 496 -11.56 7.27 20.68
CA ALA A 496 -11.87 8.55 20.02
C ALA A 496 -10.57 9.27 19.64
N ASN A 497 -10.60 9.99 18.54
CA ASN A 497 -9.46 10.76 18.04
C ASN A 497 -9.91 12.11 17.48
N VAL A 498 -9.14 13.15 17.81
CA VAL A 498 -9.20 14.46 17.16
C VAL A 498 -7.79 14.85 16.75
N SER A 499 -7.56 15.12 15.46
CA SER A 499 -6.21 15.37 14.97
C SER A 499 -6.17 16.23 13.72
N GLU A 500 -5.09 16.99 13.59
CA GLU A 500 -4.79 17.78 12.42
C GLU A 500 -3.95 17.01 11.42
N ALA A 501 -4.12 17.34 10.14
CA ALA A 501 -3.24 16.96 9.04
C ALA A 501 -3.05 18.16 8.11
N TYR A 502 -2.03 18.10 7.28
CA TYR A 502 -1.58 19.20 6.45
C TYR A 502 -1.24 18.71 5.05
N ARG A 503 -1.61 19.49 4.04
CA ARG A 503 -1.21 19.23 2.66
C ARG A 503 -0.40 20.41 2.12
N PRO A 504 0.93 20.29 2.00
CA PRO A 504 1.74 21.29 1.33
C PRO A 504 1.41 21.36 -0.16
N PRO A 505 1.57 22.49 -0.83
CA PRO A 505 1.56 22.57 -2.28
C PRO A 505 2.69 21.74 -2.88
N THR A 506 2.38 20.93 -3.89
CA THR A 506 3.40 20.20 -4.66
C THR A 506 4.21 21.16 -5.54
N PHE A 507 5.34 20.73 -6.10
CA PHE A 507 6.12 21.53 -7.04
C PHE A 507 5.30 22.07 -8.22
N ALA A 508 4.44 21.22 -8.80
CA ALA A 508 3.60 21.63 -9.93
C ALA A 508 2.56 22.68 -9.53
N GLN A 509 2.15 22.67 -8.27
CA GLN A 509 1.20 23.63 -7.69
C GLN A 509 1.89 24.92 -7.26
N ALA A 510 3.11 24.84 -6.72
CA ALA A 510 3.88 26.00 -6.32
C ALA A 510 4.41 26.78 -7.55
N VAL A 511 4.94 26.07 -8.56
CA VAL A 511 5.53 26.66 -9.77
C VAL A 511 5.09 25.86 -11.00
N PRO A 512 3.96 26.22 -11.65
CA PRO A 512 3.49 25.53 -12.84
C PRO A 512 4.44 25.71 -14.01
N THR A 513 4.84 24.59 -14.60
CA THR A 513 5.72 24.56 -15.79
C THR A 513 4.98 24.16 -17.06
N GLY A 514 3.75 23.63 -16.95
CA GLY A 514 2.93 23.20 -18.08
C GLY A 514 2.19 24.36 -18.75
N PRO A 515 2.05 24.37 -20.09
CA PRO A 515 1.36 25.45 -20.81
C PRO A 515 -0.14 25.52 -20.49
N ASN A 516 -0.75 24.43 -20.08
CA ASN A 516 -2.17 24.33 -19.77
C ASN A 516 -2.51 24.24 -18.29
N LEU A 517 -1.50 24.41 -17.42
CA LEU A 517 -1.67 24.44 -15.98
C LEU A 517 -1.43 25.86 -15.47
N ARG A 518 -2.42 26.44 -14.83
CA ARG A 518 -2.30 27.71 -14.12
C ARG A 518 -2.42 27.45 -12.61
N VAL A 519 -1.74 28.22 -11.81
CA VAL A 519 -1.91 28.23 -10.36
C VAL A 519 -2.44 29.59 -9.95
N SER A 520 -3.43 29.59 -9.06
CA SER A 520 -3.92 30.83 -8.45
C SER A 520 -2.78 31.50 -7.68
N GLY A 521 -2.59 32.79 -7.88
CA GLY A 521 -1.51 33.56 -7.22
C GLY A 521 -1.63 33.65 -5.70
N ASN A 522 -2.74 33.19 -5.11
CA ASN A 522 -3.03 33.15 -3.68
C ASN A 522 -3.30 31.73 -3.18
N LEU A 523 -2.60 30.73 -3.73
CA LEU A 523 -2.76 29.35 -3.27
C LEU A 523 -2.33 29.22 -1.79
N GLN A 524 -3.28 28.85 -0.95
CA GLN A 524 -3.07 28.59 0.48
C GLN A 524 -2.94 27.10 0.72
N GLU A 525 -2.21 26.75 1.78
CA GLU A 525 -2.05 25.38 2.21
C GLU A 525 -3.40 24.80 2.68
N GLY A 526 -3.55 23.49 2.50
CA GLY A 526 -4.71 22.76 2.97
C GLY A 526 -4.52 22.25 4.40
N THR A 527 -5.43 22.58 5.30
CA THR A 527 -5.45 22.04 6.68
C THR A 527 -6.69 21.16 6.86
N VAL A 528 -6.50 20.00 7.48
CA VAL A 528 -7.56 19.01 7.68
C VAL A 528 -7.71 18.70 9.16
N TRP A 529 -8.91 18.83 9.69
CA TRP A 529 -9.28 18.29 10.99
C TRP A 529 -10.02 16.95 10.81
N ASN A 530 -9.55 15.94 11.52
CA ASN A 530 -10.16 14.63 11.57
C ASN A 530 -10.75 14.41 12.97
N TYR A 531 -12.00 13.97 13.01
CA TYR A 531 -12.73 13.58 14.21
C TYR A 531 -13.20 12.16 14.00
N GLU A 532 -12.91 11.25 14.90
CA GLU A 532 -13.34 9.86 14.81
C GLU A 532 -13.60 9.30 16.20
N ALA A 533 -14.69 8.52 16.35
CA ALA A 533 -14.99 7.80 17.58
C ALA A 533 -15.61 6.44 17.22
N GLY A 534 -15.20 5.40 17.93
CA GLY A 534 -15.61 4.04 17.61
C GLY A 534 -15.43 3.04 18.74
N CYS A 535 -15.71 1.79 18.38
CA CYS A 535 -15.52 0.64 19.22
C CYS A 535 -15.01 -0.52 18.36
N ARG A 536 -14.05 -1.26 18.89
CA ARG A 536 -13.44 -2.42 18.23
C ARG A 536 -13.23 -3.56 19.23
N GLY A 537 -13.07 -4.76 18.73
CA GLY A 537 -12.68 -5.89 19.57
C GLY A 537 -13.04 -7.27 19.02
N THR A 538 -12.70 -8.26 19.83
CA THR A 538 -12.94 -9.69 19.59
C THR A 538 -13.69 -10.30 20.78
N PRO A 539 -14.99 -9.96 20.95
CA PRO A 539 -15.74 -10.37 22.15
C PRO A 539 -15.91 -11.89 22.28
N THR A 540 -15.65 -12.62 21.22
CA THR A 540 -15.61 -14.07 21.16
C THR A 540 -14.57 -14.50 20.12
N GLU A 541 -14.07 -15.73 20.20
CA GLU A 541 -13.08 -16.30 19.25
C GLU A 541 -13.57 -16.27 17.78
N TRP A 542 -14.87 -16.31 17.55
CA TRP A 542 -15.48 -16.33 16.22
C TRP A 542 -15.99 -14.98 15.73
N LEU A 543 -15.86 -13.89 16.50
CA LEU A 543 -16.37 -12.57 16.12
C LEU A 543 -15.31 -11.48 16.30
N THR A 544 -14.99 -10.78 15.22
CA THR A 544 -14.18 -9.57 15.24
C THR A 544 -14.94 -8.41 14.61
N PHE A 545 -14.87 -7.23 15.21
CA PHE A 545 -15.53 -6.03 14.67
C PHE A 545 -14.72 -4.75 14.93
N ASP A 546 -14.91 -3.76 14.06
CA ASP A 546 -14.46 -2.37 14.24
C ASP A 546 -15.50 -1.44 13.61
N THR A 547 -16.08 -0.55 14.41
CA THR A 547 -17.06 0.41 13.94
C THR A 547 -16.73 1.81 14.43
N SER A 548 -16.85 2.82 13.55
CA SER A 548 -16.66 4.23 13.95
C SER A 548 -17.51 5.19 13.16
N GLY A 549 -17.89 6.28 13.84
CA GLY A 549 -18.36 7.51 13.20
C GLY A 549 -17.18 8.46 12.97
N PHE A 550 -17.17 9.16 11.83
CA PHE A 550 -16.11 10.11 11.51
C PHE A 550 -16.62 11.41 10.90
N CYS A 551 -15.82 12.47 11.04
CA CYS A 551 -16.00 13.74 10.35
C CYS A 551 -14.63 14.28 9.93
N VAL A 552 -14.47 14.65 8.66
CA VAL A 552 -13.29 15.28 8.08
C VAL A 552 -13.68 16.67 7.64
N ASP A 553 -13.00 17.68 8.14
CA ASP A 553 -13.21 19.10 7.81
C ASP A 553 -11.94 19.63 7.14
N TYR A 554 -11.99 19.85 5.82
CA TYR A 554 -10.85 20.24 5.02
C TYR A 554 -10.97 21.70 4.62
N SER A 555 -10.15 22.56 5.21
CA SER A 555 -10.05 23.98 4.88
C SER A 555 -9.03 24.22 3.78
N ASN A 556 -9.33 25.17 2.86
CA ASN A 556 -8.48 25.51 1.73
C ASN A 556 -8.10 24.31 0.86
N GLN A 557 -9.04 23.40 0.63
CA GLN A 557 -8.77 22.22 -0.20
C GLN A 557 -8.15 22.62 -1.54
N ILE A 558 -6.96 22.10 -1.81
CA ILE A 558 -6.28 22.31 -3.09
C ILE A 558 -6.87 21.34 -4.11
N GLY A 559 -7.44 21.88 -5.17
CA GLY A 559 -8.08 21.12 -6.24
C GLY A 559 -7.83 21.71 -7.61
N GLU A 560 -8.20 20.97 -8.64
CA GLU A 560 -8.12 21.41 -10.04
C GLU A 560 -9.52 21.71 -10.58
N THR A 561 -9.64 22.85 -11.24
CA THR A 561 -10.84 23.26 -11.96
C THR A 561 -10.52 23.40 -13.44
N ALA A 562 -11.18 22.64 -14.29
CA ALA A 562 -11.03 22.76 -15.74
C ALA A 562 -11.97 23.84 -16.30
N VAL A 563 -11.41 24.89 -16.88
CA VAL A 563 -12.17 25.96 -17.56
C VAL A 563 -11.57 26.20 -18.96
N GLY A 564 -12.35 25.99 -19.98
CA GLY A 564 -11.91 26.24 -21.37
C GLY A 564 -10.69 25.43 -21.81
N GLY A 565 -10.52 24.19 -21.28
CA GLY A 565 -9.39 23.31 -21.59
C GLY A 565 -8.10 23.64 -20.84
N ILE A 566 -8.14 24.58 -19.90
CA ILE A 566 -7.01 24.94 -19.03
C ILE A 566 -7.36 24.49 -17.62
N ASN A 567 -6.51 23.65 -17.02
CA ASN A 567 -6.60 23.30 -15.63
C ASN A 567 -6.00 24.41 -14.77
N THR A 568 -6.78 24.93 -13.84
CA THR A 568 -6.31 25.91 -12.85
C THR A 568 -6.31 25.26 -11.49
N VAL A 569 -5.13 25.20 -10.87
CA VAL A 569 -4.98 24.79 -9.48
C VAL A 569 -5.33 25.97 -8.58
N SER A 570 -6.26 25.78 -7.68
CA SER A 570 -6.71 26.78 -6.73
C SER A 570 -7.24 26.13 -5.47
N ASN A 571 -7.50 26.92 -4.45
CA ASN A 571 -8.25 26.45 -3.31
C ASN A 571 -9.73 26.28 -3.73
N SER A 572 -10.19 25.05 -3.80
CA SER A 572 -11.57 24.67 -4.19
C SER A 572 -12.62 25.11 -3.18
N GLY A 573 -12.18 25.47 -1.96
CA GLY A 573 -13.02 25.87 -0.83
C GLY A 573 -12.78 25.03 0.41
N ARG A 574 -13.71 25.09 1.35
CA ARG A 574 -13.74 24.20 2.53
C ARG A 574 -14.75 23.09 2.28
N SER A 575 -14.31 21.85 2.43
CA SER A 575 -15.21 20.70 2.35
C SER A 575 -15.41 20.04 3.71
N ARG A 576 -16.55 19.39 3.88
CA ARG A 576 -16.84 18.57 5.06
C ARG A 576 -17.39 17.23 4.62
N VAL A 577 -16.75 16.14 5.08
CA VAL A 577 -17.16 14.76 4.85
C VAL A 577 -17.42 14.11 6.19
N TYR A 578 -18.54 13.44 6.34
CA TYR A 578 -18.89 12.70 7.54
C TYR A 578 -19.49 11.36 7.17
N GLY A 579 -19.36 10.39 8.06
CA GLY A 579 -19.85 9.06 7.77
C GLY A 579 -19.69 8.08 8.92
N TRP A 580 -19.98 6.85 8.57
CA TRP A 580 -19.88 5.71 9.46
C TRP A 580 -19.22 4.54 8.75
N ASP A 581 -18.27 3.92 9.41
CA ASP A 581 -17.52 2.75 8.96
C ASP A 581 -17.84 1.56 9.83
N LEU A 582 -17.94 0.38 9.24
CA LEU A 582 -18.12 -0.91 9.91
C LEU A 582 -17.22 -1.95 9.26
N LEU A 583 -16.43 -2.65 10.06
CA LEU A 583 -15.86 -3.96 9.74
C LEU A 583 -16.52 -4.98 10.68
N PHE A 584 -16.94 -6.12 10.11
CA PHE A 584 -17.53 -7.22 10.84
C PHE A 584 -17.04 -8.52 10.20
N GLN A 585 -16.40 -9.38 10.97
CA GLN A 585 -15.87 -10.67 10.54
C GLN A 585 -16.39 -11.75 11.49
N VAL A 586 -16.90 -12.82 10.93
CA VAL A 586 -17.50 -13.94 11.69
C VAL A 586 -16.99 -15.25 11.13
N ASP A 587 -16.43 -16.11 11.97
CA ASP A 587 -16.20 -17.51 11.64
C ASP A 587 -17.49 -18.33 11.85
N LEU A 588 -18.10 -18.73 10.75
CA LEU A 588 -19.35 -19.48 10.76
C LEU A 588 -19.18 -20.91 11.31
N VAL A 589 -18.01 -21.54 11.11
CA VAL A 589 -17.68 -22.85 11.70
C VAL A 589 -17.41 -22.69 13.18
N GLY A 590 -16.70 -21.64 13.59
CA GLY A 590 -16.46 -21.30 14.99
C GLY A 590 -17.73 -21.06 15.79
N ILE A 591 -18.76 -20.42 15.19
CA ILE A 591 -20.09 -20.31 15.82
C ILE A 591 -20.70 -21.70 16.07
N ALA A 592 -20.68 -22.56 15.06
CA ALA A 592 -21.25 -23.90 15.16
C ALA A 592 -20.51 -24.73 16.22
N ASP A 593 -19.19 -24.61 16.30
CA ASP A 593 -18.34 -25.26 17.30
C ASP A 593 -18.66 -24.75 18.70
N GLY A 594 -18.78 -23.43 18.88
CA GLY A 594 -19.18 -22.81 20.17
C GLY A 594 -20.56 -23.23 20.64
N ILE A 595 -21.53 -23.32 19.73
CA ILE A 595 -22.89 -23.83 20.06
C ILE A 595 -22.82 -25.30 20.49
N ALA A 596 -22.07 -26.13 19.78
CA ALA A 596 -21.91 -27.53 20.13
C ALA A 596 -21.20 -27.71 21.50
N HIS A 597 -20.22 -26.86 21.81
CA HIS A 597 -19.54 -26.83 23.11
C HIS A 597 -20.49 -26.50 24.27
N GLN A 598 -21.38 -25.53 24.08
CA GLN A 598 -22.38 -25.19 25.09
C GLN A 598 -23.42 -26.30 25.34
N GLN A 599 -23.60 -27.20 24.40
CA GLN A 599 -24.46 -28.41 24.55
C GLN A 599 -23.72 -29.56 25.21
N MET A 600 -22.40 -29.51 25.33
CA MET A 600 -21.59 -30.49 26.06
C MET A 600 -21.67 -30.21 27.56
N GLY A 601 -21.81 -31.25 28.38
CA GLY A 601 -21.86 -31.10 29.84
C GLY A 601 -20.51 -30.63 30.42
N TRP A 602 -20.57 -30.06 31.63
CA TRP A 602 -19.37 -29.61 32.37
C TRP A 602 -18.29 -30.71 32.54
N GLY A 603 -18.70 -31.98 32.61
CA GLY A 603 -17.79 -33.12 32.64
C GLY A 603 -17.03 -33.36 31.34
N ASP A 604 -17.65 -33.08 30.20
CA ASP A 604 -17.05 -33.26 28.88
C ASP A 604 -15.96 -32.20 28.64
N LEU A 605 -16.16 -30.95 29.13
CA LEU A 605 -15.17 -29.88 29.10
C LEU A 605 -13.97 -30.16 30.01
N GLN A 606 -14.20 -30.77 31.19
CA GLN A 606 -13.10 -31.17 32.10
C GLN A 606 -12.24 -32.32 31.51
N ASP A 607 -12.82 -33.16 30.69
CA ASP A 607 -12.10 -34.23 29.97
C ASP A 607 -11.36 -33.73 28.71
N GLY A 608 -11.33 -32.41 28.45
CA GLY A 608 -10.67 -31.81 27.28
C GLY A 608 -11.36 -32.15 25.93
N LYS A 609 -12.61 -32.60 25.98
CA LYS A 609 -13.38 -32.83 24.77
C LYS A 609 -13.82 -31.49 24.18
N THR A 610 -13.48 -31.25 22.92
CA THR A 610 -13.97 -30.13 22.12
C THR A 610 -14.83 -30.70 20.99
N ALA A 611 -15.79 -29.94 20.47
CA ALA A 611 -16.54 -30.36 19.29
C ALA A 611 -15.60 -30.58 18.10
N GLY A 612 -14.51 -29.78 18.02
CA GLY A 612 -13.41 -29.98 17.07
C GLY A 612 -13.77 -29.70 15.62
N TRP A 613 -14.89 -29.04 15.37
CA TRP A 613 -15.40 -28.81 14.01
C TRP A 613 -14.47 -27.87 13.24
N SER A 614 -13.92 -26.84 13.86
CA SER A 614 -12.94 -25.96 13.24
C SER A 614 -11.67 -26.72 12.84
N LYS A 615 -11.23 -27.70 13.65
CA LYS A 615 -10.11 -28.59 13.34
C LYS A 615 -10.43 -29.56 12.20
N GLU A 616 -11.66 -30.07 12.12
CA GLU A 616 -12.09 -31.04 11.12
C GLU A 616 -12.44 -30.38 9.78
N TYR A 617 -13.19 -29.27 9.79
CA TYR A 617 -13.76 -28.64 8.61
C TYR A 617 -13.08 -27.31 8.23
N GLY A 618 -12.12 -26.82 9.02
CA GLY A 618 -11.47 -25.53 8.84
C GLY A 618 -12.34 -24.36 9.28
N ALA A 619 -11.95 -23.13 8.93
CA ALA A 619 -12.67 -21.90 9.23
C ALA A 619 -13.36 -21.35 7.99
N LEU A 620 -14.58 -20.85 8.16
CA LEU A 620 -15.35 -20.18 7.10
C LEU A 620 -15.72 -18.77 7.57
N PHE A 621 -14.93 -17.79 7.18
CA PHE A 621 -15.16 -16.41 7.51
C PHE A 621 -16.13 -15.73 6.56
N PHE A 622 -17.20 -15.15 7.12
CA PHE A 622 -17.99 -14.14 6.45
C PHE A 622 -17.52 -12.77 6.92
N TYR A 623 -17.22 -11.87 6.00
CA TYR A 623 -16.90 -10.49 6.36
C TYR A 623 -17.80 -9.47 5.67
N THR A 624 -17.96 -8.33 6.33
CA THR A 624 -18.60 -7.13 5.81
C THR A 624 -17.78 -5.91 6.20
N ALA A 625 -17.33 -5.15 5.21
CA ALA A 625 -16.71 -3.85 5.39
C ALA A 625 -17.58 -2.79 4.69
N LEU A 626 -18.27 -1.97 5.48
CA LEU A 626 -19.23 -0.98 5.02
C LEU A 626 -18.77 0.42 5.41
N THR A 627 -18.83 1.34 4.47
CA THR A 627 -18.75 2.78 4.70
C THR A 627 -20.00 3.45 4.16
N LEU A 628 -20.69 4.19 5.01
CA LEU A 628 -21.75 5.12 4.61
C LEU A 628 -21.23 6.53 4.87
N GLN A 629 -21.21 7.38 3.86
CA GLN A 629 -20.66 8.72 4.00
C GLN A 629 -21.38 9.73 3.11
N ASN A 630 -21.28 10.98 3.51
CA ASN A 630 -21.76 12.10 2.72
C ASN A 630 -20.84 13.31 2.93
N GLY A 631 -20.80 14.21 1.96
CA GLY A 631 -19.96 15.39 2.08
C GLY A 631 -20.10 16.32 0.90
N ASN A 632 -19.85 17.58 1.18
CA ASN A 632 -19.90 18.64 0.16
C ASN A 632 -18.95 19.77 0.53
N PHE A 633 -18.62 20.59 -0.45
CA PHE A 633 -18.04 21.91 -0.20
C PHE A 633 -19.07 22.79 0.49
N ILE A 634 -18.65 23.46 1.56
CA ILE A 634 -19.50 24.33 2.39
C ILE A 634 -19.21 25.81 2.19
N ASN A 635 -18.25 26.14 1.34
CA ASN A 635 -17.96 27.48 0.82
C ASN A 635 -17.00 27.39 -0.39
N GLY A 636 -16.75 28.55 -1.01
CA GLY A 636 -15.79 28.68 -2.11
C GLY A 636 -16.40 28.43 -3.49
N PRO A 637 -15.55 28.26 -4.53
CA PRO A 637 -16.02 28.14 -5.93
C PRO A 637 -16.88 26.89 -6.18
N ASN A 638 -16.73 25.85 -5.37
CA ASN A 638 -17.44 24.58 -5.49
C ASN A 638 -18.52 24.37 -4.42
N ASP A 639 -19.02 25.45 -3.77
CA ASP A 639 -20.03 25.36 -2.73
C ASP A 639 -21.23 24.49 -3.17
N GLY A 640 -21.67 23.59 -2.29
CA GLY A 640 -22.72 22.59 -2.51
C GLY A 640 -22.34 21.39 -3.38
N LYS A 641 -21.13 21.36 -3.96
CA LYS A 641 -20.63 20.24 -4.80
C LYS A 641 -20.02 19.15 -3.94
N THR A 642 -20.06 17.92 -4.45
CA THR A 642 -19.45 16.77 -3.81
C THR A 642 -17.94 16.74 -4.09
N PRO A 643 -17.06 16.54 -3.10
CA PRO A 643 -15.63 16.33 -3.33
C PRO A 643 -15.37 15.16 -4.28
N GLN A 644 -14.28 15.26 -5.05
CA GLN A 644 -13.91 14.23 -6.03
C GLN A 644 -13.74 12.86 -5.36
N TYR A 645 -14.10 11.80 -6.09
CA TYR A 645 -14.02 10.40 -5.68
C TYR A 645 -14.71 10.07 -4.33
N LEU A 646 -15.58 10.93 -3.83
CA LEU A 646 -16.42 10.66 -2.68
C LEU A 646 -17.68 9.91 -3.13
N SER A 647 -17.75 8.62 -2.82
CA SER A 647 -18.96 7.80 -3.01
C SER A 647 -19.75 7.77 -1.72
N ASN A 648 -21.08 7.85 -1.80
CA ASN A 648 -21.95 7.85 -0.62
C ASN A 648 -22.01 6.51 0.12
N TYR A 649 -21.61 5.42 -0.53
CA TYR A 649 -21.37 4.12 0.11
C TYR A 649 -20.22 3.37 -0.57
N VAL A 650 -19.48 2.61 0.25
CA VAL A 650 -18.55 1.58 -0.16
C VAL A 650 -18.88 0.35 0.65
N TYR A 651 -19.29 -0.72 -0.01
CA TYR A 651 -19.67 -1.96 0.63
C TYR A 651 -18.85 -3.12 0.06
N LYS A 652 -18.09 -3.77 0.90
CA LYS A 652 -17.30 -4.95 0.56
C LYS A 652 -17.77 -6.11 1.43
N THR A 653 -17.95 -7.27 0.84
CA THR A 653 -18.42 -8.46 1.54
C THR A 653 -17.91 -9.71 0.87
N GLY A 654 -17.80 -10.77 1.61
CA GLY A 654 -17.39 -12.04 1.02
C GLY A 654 -17.29 -13.18 2.02
N LEU A 655 -16.89 -14.30 1.46
CA LEU A 655 -16.58 -15.53 2.17
C LEU A 655 -15.12 -15.86 1.94
N VAL A 656 -14.42 -16.22 3.00
CA VAL A 656 -13.05 -16.74 2.98
C VAL A 656 -13.06 -18.06 3.71
N TYR A 657 -12.65 -19.11 3.03
CA TYR A 657 -12.54 -20.46 3.59
C TYR A 657 -11.07 -20.83 3.73
N ASP A 658 -10.67 -21.30 4.90
CA ASP A 658 -9.34 -21.84 5.19
C ASP A 658 -9.46 -23.18 5.89
N TRP A 659 -9.08 -24.24 5.19
CA TRP A 659 -8.99 -25.57 5.77
C TRP A 659 -7.54 -25.93 6.06
N GLN A 660 -7.08 -25.58 7.26
CA GLN A 660 -5.73 -25.91 7.74
C GLN A 660 -4.64 -25.51 6.75
N SER A 661 -4.81 -24.40 6.07
CA SER A 661 -3.97 -23.96 4.93
C SER A 661 -3.76 -25.00 3.82
N LYS A 662 -4.49 -26.11 3.83
CA LYS A 662 -4.50 -27.12 2.74
C LYS A 662 -5.32 -26.65 1.55
N VAL A 663 -6.46 -26.02 1.84
CA VAL A 663 -7.32 -25.38 0.83
C VAL A 663 -7.72 -24.02 1.36
N LYS A 664 -7.44 -23.00 0.59
CA LYS A 664 -7.96 -21.65 0.80
C LYS A 664 -8.83 -21.24 -0.38
N ALA A 665 -9.97 -20.65 -0.11
CA ALA A 665 -10.85 -20.12 -1.15
C ALA A 665 -11.42 -18.78 -0.71
N SER A 666 -11.58 -17.85 -1.65
CA SER A 666 -12.22 -16.56 -1.38
C SER A 666 -13.23 -16.21 -2.47
N PHE A 667 -14.38 -15.70 -2.06
CA PHE A 667 -15.42 -15.15 -2.93
C PHE A 667 -15.78 -13.76 -2.43
N LEU A 668 -15.29 -12.73 -3.14
CA LEU A 668 -15.26 -11.36 -2.66
C LEU A 668 -16.08 -10.45 -3.56
N GLY A 669 -16.94 -9.62 -2.96
CA GLY A 669 -17.78 -8.63 -3.65
C GLY A 669 -17.43 -7.21 -3.20
N THR A 670 -17.27 -6.30 -4.15
CA THR A 670 -17.06 -4.87 -3.92
C THR A 670 -18.16 -4.08 -4.61
N TYR A 671 -18.86 -3.23 -3.86
CA TYR A 671 -19.90 -2.32 -4.33
C TYR A 671 -19.51 -0.88 -3.99
N VAL A 672 -19.49 -0.01 -4.97
CA VAL A 672 -19.13 1.40 -4.80
C VAL A 672 -20.23 2.27 -5.39
N GLY A 673 -20.70 3.25 -4.63
CA GLY A 673 -21.67 4.25 -5.06
C GLY A 673 -21.11 5.15 -6.16
N HIS A 674 -21.96 5.95 -6.76
CA HIS A 674 -21.51 6.93 -7.76
C HIS A 674 -20.61 8.00 -7.12
N SER A 675 -19.76 8.61 -7.94
CA SER A 675 -18.89 9.72 -7.55
C SER A 675 -18.55 10.62 -8.75
N TYR A 676 -17.76 11.65 -8.51
CA TYR A 676 -17.22 12.53 -9.56
C TYR A 676 -15.70 12.51 -9.51
N ALA A 677 -15.04 12.55 -10.66
CA ALA A 677 -13.59 12.64 -10.75
C ALA A 677 -13.06 14.09 -10.75
N SER A 678 -13.88 15.05 -10.38
CA SER A 678 -13.48 16.46 -10.23
C SER A 678 -14.37 17.19 -9.22
N ASP A 679 -13.79 18.16 -8.51
CA ASP A 679 -14.47 18.93 -7.46
C ASP A 679 -15.61 19.82 -8.01
N ASN A 680 -15.58 20.19 -9.28
CA ASN A 680 -16.66 20.96 -9.91
C ASN A 680 -17.82 20.10 -10.41
N ASN A 681 -17.79 18.78 -10.19
CA ASN A 681 -18.82 17.81 -10.61
C ASN A 681 -19.24 17.96 -12.06
N LEU A 682 -18.25 18.11 -12.97
CA LEU A 682 -18.48 18.39 -14.38
C LEU A 682 -19.33 17.28 -15.03
N THR A 683 -20.36 17.72 -15.76
CA THR A 683 -21.25 16.87 -16.57
C THR A 683 -21.21 17.31 -18.03
N GLY A 684 -21.79 16.53 -18.95
CA GLY A 684 -21.81 16.82 -20.38
C GLY A 684 -20.83 15.94 -21.17
N SER A 685 -20.29 16.46 -22.29
CA SER A 685 -19.43 15.69 -23.20
C SER A 685 -18.13 15.22 -22.55
N ASP A 686 -17.58 16.01 -21.64
CA ASP A 686 -16.38 15.72 -20.87
C ASP A 686 -16.72 15.36 -19.42
N SER A 687 -17.83 14.63 -19.23
CA SER A 687 -18.37 14.27 -17.92
C SER A 687 -17.32 13.61 -17.02
N ARG A 688 -17.27 14.06 -15.78
CA ARG A 688 -16.46 13.48 -14.71
C ARG A 688 -17.28 12.58 -13.78
N PHE A 689 -18.49 12.22 -14.17
CA PHE A 689 -19.37 11.33 -13.40
C PHE A 689 -18.94 9.87 -13.55
N ILE A 690 -18.76 9.20 -12.41
CA ILE A 690 -18.45 7.79 -12.29
C ILE A 690 -19.70 7.09 -11.78
N PRO A 691 -20.37 6.22 -12.58
CA PRO A 691 -21.54 5.47 -12.14
C PRO A 691 -21.22 4.49 -11.00
N ALA A 692 -22.25 4.16 -10.21
CA ALA A 692 -22.13 3.07 -9.24
C ALA A 692 -21.86 1.72 -9.92
N TYR A 693 -21.02 0.91 -9.30
CA TYR A 693 -20.65 -0.40 -9.82
C TYR A 693 -20.53 -1.46 -8.72
N ASN A 694 -20.57 -2.72 -9.15
CA ASN A 694 -20.19 -3.84 -8.31
C ASN A 694 -19.32 -4.82 -9.10
N VAL A 695 -18.40 -5.48 -8.41
CA VAL A 695 -17.49 -6.46 -9.01
C VAL A 695 -17.25 -7.59 -8.02
N TRP A 696 -17.14 -8.81 -8.55
CA TRP A 696 -16.93 -10.02 -7.76
C TRP A 696 -15.74 -10.80 -8.26
N ASP A 697 -14.97 -11.36 -7.33
CA ASP A 697 -13.78 -12.16 -7.59
C ASP A 697 -13.87 -13.50 -6.88
N LEU A 698 -13.26 -14.50 -7.49
CA LEU A 698 -13.14 -15.85 -6.94
C LEU A 698 -11.69 -16.29 -7.03
N THR A 699 -11.12 -16.77 -5.92
CA THR A 699 -9.75 -17.30 -5.88
C THR A 699 -9.72 -18.59 -5.09
N LEU A 700 -8.89 -19.52 -5.53
CA LEU A 700 -8.67 -20.83 -4.91
C LEU A 700 -7.15 -21.09 -4.84
N GLU A 701 -6.70 -21.57 -3.71
CA GLU A 701 -5.38 -22.15 -3.50
C GLU A 701 -5.54 -23.52 -2.86
N ALA A 702 -4.87 -24.53 -3.38
CA ALA A 702 -4.92 -25.88 -2.83
C ALA A 702 -3.53 -26.53 -2.81
N LYS A 703 -3.11 -27.03 -1.65
CA LYS A 703 -1.87 -27.81 -1.50
C LYS A 703 -2.07 -29.21 -2.14
N LEU A 704 -1.17 -29.57 -3.04
CA LEU A 704 -1.22 -30.84 -3.76
C LEU A 704 -0.27 -31.88 -3.20
N TRP A 705 0.88 -31.50 -2.70
CA TRP A 705 1.90 -32.43 -2.25
C TRP A 705 2.61 -31.89 -1.00
N ASN A 706 2.30 -32.53 0.15
CA ASN A 706 2.98 -32.41 1.44
C ASN A 706 3.48 -30.98 1.74
N GLU A 707 2.66 -29.96 1.57
CA GLU A 707 3.00 -28.54 1.83
C GLU A 707 3.99 -27.89 0.86
N TYR A 708 4.68 -28.67 0.00
CA TYR A 708 5.68 -28.15 -0.92
C TYR A 708 5.11 -27.55 -2.20
N VAL A 709 3.97 -28.03 -2.67
CA VAL A 709 3.39 -27.58 -3.94
C VAL A 709 1.92 -27.24 -3.78
N SER A 710 1.56 -26.01 -4.13
CA SER A 710 0.16 -25.57 -4.21
C SER A 710 -0.20 -25.18 -5.64
N VAL A 711 -1.46 -25.38 -5.99
CA VAL A 711 -2.08 -24.82 -7.19
C VAL A 711 -2.86 -23.59 -6.80
N VAL A 712 -2.70 -22.52 -7.57
CA VAL A 712 -3.45 -21.28 -7.45
C VAL A 712 -4.29 -21.07 -8.69
N ALA A 713 -5.55 -20.68 -8.54
CA ALA A 713 -6.41 -20.27 -9.64
C ALA A 713 -7.38 -19.17 -9.22
N GLY A 714 -7.64 -18.23 -10.10
CA GLY A 714 -8.56 -17.14 -9.79
C GLY A 714 -9.23 -16.54 -11.03
N VAL A 715 -10.39 -15.95 -10.79
CA VAL A 715 -11.18 -15.21 -11.78
C VAL A 715 -11.53 -13.85 -11.20
N ASN A 716 -11.01 -12.80 -11.79
CA ASN A 716 -11.35 -11.42 -11.44
C ASN A 716 -12.52 -10.95 -12.32
N ASN A 717 -13.39 -10.09 -11.75
CA ASN A 717 -14.60 -9.62 -12.40
C ASN A 717 -15.45 -10.80 -12.94
N LEU A 718 -15.76 -11.73 -12.06
CA LEU A 718 -16.40 -13.03 -12.37
C LEU A 718 -17.65 -12.88 -13.24
N PHE A 719 -18.46 -11.85 -13.03
CA PHE A 719 -19.71 -11.61 -13.77
C PHE A 719 -19.51 -10.71 -15.01
N ASN A 720 -18.24 -10.42 -15.38
CA ASN A 720 -17.88 -9.59 -16.52
C ASN A 720 -18.59 -8.21 -16.52
N LYS A 721 -18.68 -7.59 -15.33
CA LYS A 721 -19.27 -6.27 -15.19
C LYS A 721 -18.48 -5.26 -16.02
N GLN A 722 -19.16 -4.54 -16.89
CA GLN A 722 -18.62 -3.39 -17.60
C GLN A 722 -18.76 -2.16 -16.71
N TYR A 723 -17.64 -1.53 -16.34
CA TYR A 723 -17.59 -0.34 -15.50
C TYR A 723 -16.28 0.42 -15.70
N TYR A 724 -16.23 1.60 -15.12
CA TYR A 724 -15.01 2.37 -14.88
C TYR A 724 -15.10 3.00 -13.49
N SER A 725 -13.98 3.12 -12.83
CA SER A 725 -13.85 3.69 -11.48
C SER A 725 -12.88 4.85 -11.44
N ARG A 726 -12.29 5.18 -12.60
CA ARG A 726 -11.36 6.28 -12.76
C ARG A 726 -11.62 7.07 -14.03
N ILE A 727 -11.46 8.40 -13.94
CA ILE A 727 -11.44 9.31 -15.08
C ILE A 727 -10.21 10.20 -14.90
N ARG A 728 -9.34 10.20 -15.90
CA ARG A 728 -8.13 11.02 -15.95
C ARG A 728 -8.35 12.29 -16.79
N GLY A 729 -7.32 13.13 -16.89
CA GLY A 729 -7.34 14.33 -17.72
C GLY A 729 -7.62 14.05 -19.20
N ASP A 730 -7.19 12.91 -19.70
CA ASP A 730 -7.33 12.47 -21.08
C ASP A 730 -8.57 11.60 -21.36
N GLY A 731 -9.36 11.23 -20.34
CA GLY A 731 -10.62 10.50 -20.53
C GLY A 731 -10.92 9.44 -19.46
N ILE A 732 -11.93 8.62 -19.77
CA ILE A 732 -12.36 7.49 -18.95
C ILE A 732 -11.33 6.38 -19.07
N ASP A 733 -10.91 5.86 -17.93
CA ASP A 733 -10.05 4.68 -17.83
C ASP A 733 -10.93 3.43 -17.60
N PRO A 734 -11.12 2.56 -18.62
CA PRO A 734 -12.00 1.40 -18.48
C PRO A 734 -11.40 0.38 -17.50
N ALA A 735 -12.27 -0.21 -16.68
CA ALA A 735 -11.87 -1.33 -15.83
C ALA A 735 -11.69 -2.62 -16.65
N MET A 736 -10.79 -3.48 -16.16
CA MET A 736 -10.47 -4.75 -16.82
C MET A 736 -11.70 -5.66 -16.92
N PRO A 737 -11.98 -6.28 -18.07
CA PRO A 737 -13.05 -7.27 -18.19
C PRO A 737 -12.75 -8.51 -17.35
N ARG A 738 -13.68 -9.47 -17.29
CA ARG A 738 -13.43 -10.75 -16.67
C ARG A 738 -12.10 -11.33 -17.17
N ASN A 739 -11.26 -11.69 -16.23
CA ASN A 739 -9.95 -12.26 -16.53
C ASN A 739 -9.66 -13.38 -15.51
N TRP A 740 -8.93 -14.36 -15.95
CA TRP A 740 -8.53 -15.50 -15.13
C TRP A 740 -7.01 -15.59 -15.04
N TYR A 741 -6.53 -16.24 -13.99
CA TYR A 741 -5.13 -16.58 -13.79
C TYR A 741 -5.04 -17.93 -13.08
N GLY A 742 -3.89 -18.57 -13.21
CA GLY A 742 -3.59 -19.80 -12.48
C GLY A 742 -2.13 -20.17 -12.59
N GLY A 743 -1.67 -21.01 -11.69
CA GLY A 743 -0.29 -21.44 -11.64
C GLY A 743 0.07 -22.26 -10.43
N LEU A 744 1.35 -22.25 -10.12
CA LEU A 744 1.96 -23.07 -9.07
C LEU A 744 2.69 -22.19 -8.07
N LYS A 745 2.58 -22.59 -6.79
CA LYS A 745 3.41 -22.11 -5.67
C LYS A 745 4.21 -23.30 -5.15
N ILE A 746 5.51 -23.12 -5.01
CA ILE A 746 6.43 -24.16 -4.55
C ILE A 746 7.24 -23.57 -3.39
N ILE A 747 7.29 -24.29 -2.27
CA ILE A 747 8.02 -23.89 -1.05
C ILE A 747 8.95 -25.04 -0.65
N PHE A 748 10.22 -24.68 -0.31
CA PHE A 748 11.25 -25.63 0.16
C PHE A 748 11.79 -25.24 1.53
#